data_931603c8d284232447e52857a1c615dd
#
_entry.id   931603c8d284232447e52857a1c615dd
#
_cell.length_a   1.000
_cell.length_b   1.000
_cell.length_c   1.000
_cell.angle_alpha   90.00
_cell.angle_beta   90.00
_cell.angle_gamma   90.00
#
_symmetry.space_group_name_H-M   'P 1'
#
loop_
_entity.id
_entity.type
_entity.pdbx_description
1 polymer ?
#
loop_
_entity_poly.entity_id
_entity_poly.type
_entity_poly.pdbx_seq_one_letter_code
_entity_poly.pdbx_strand_id
1 'polypeptide(L)'
;MKRAYEQSYRTEWEQNPLFSTWLCKAQDGCSAHCKACNVRILSRMASLKEHNTSAKHKKNMIGFTGSSKIDKLLKTSSVSDGMKKAEIKIVSVLVEHNVPFHVMDHLSDVIKDAFPDSEIARKFSCKRTKSSAIAYNVLGGHFEEKLIQDLKSGLSTFSVIIDESTDVSTKKVLAIAIKFYSERNACVKTRFLCTVDIQGESALDLFNALNSALEEKGLNMKNQLLGFAADTTNVMFGDNNGIVAKIREINPNCIFVKCVCHSVALAVSHACKVLPRSLEQLVKDVYNYFSQSSKRQREFQEFQEFTASEKHKISRHYDIRWLSLHNCVNRILEQWIPLKLFFQGQYLTDKQQNVSCEFLYNSFNDNLILLYFYFLDFVLPIVNKFNIIFQGDYPVTHTFFKDMSSFFRSILSCFMKSTYVKATNLSDLDPDASMHYLPLNEMYLGVNVAKNLYKIQGNQTIAHDFFKRCQLFFINLSNQLKSRLPLDKELFKELQFLDPQVVVYQEFSSLINLLSKFPNIVPEEVIQDIDNEYREMKLDLDVSNLLSSGSSNINNSFNVEEFWHKISCLKDNNNKLKYENISKFAKQMLSLPVSNVKCERIFSEFNRIKIDDRNKFHNKNVSALIHAKEGLRDVGSCPNFQPDVRMIKLMDDKTLYKNLKYKDDEI
;
A
#
# COMPACT_ATOMS: atom_id res chain seq x y z
N MET A 1 42.51 -33.65 72.62
CA MET A 1 41.73 -33.60 71.35
C MET A 1 42.66 -33.10 70.23
N LYS A 2 43.07 -33.99 69.32
CA LYS A 2 43.84 -33.58 68.12
C LYS A 2 42.88 -32.93 67.15
N ARG A 3 43.02 -31.63 66.82
CA ARG A 3 42.29 -30.97 65.76
C ARG A 3 42.65 -31.64 64.43
N ALA A 4 41.64 -32.22 63.77
CA ALA A 4 41.80 -32.74 62.42
C ALA A 4 42.04 -31.56 61.47
N TYR A 5 43.14 -31.56 60.78
CA TYR A 5 43.51 -30.58 59.79
C TYR A 5 42.66 -30.86 58.53
N GLU A 6 41.58 -30.10 58.32
CA GLU A 6 40.80 -30.21 57.10
C GLU A 6 41.50 -29.46 55.97
N GLN A 7 41.91 -30.18 54.96
CA GLN A 7 42.50 -29.60 53.77
C GLN A 7 41.37 -28.93 52.93
N SER A 8 41.49 -27.65 52.66
CA SER A 8 40.57 -26.92 51.77
C SER A 8 40.89 -27.20 50.30
N TYR A 9 39.83 -27.10 49.45
CA TYR A 9 39.93 -27.26 48.02
C TYR A 9 40.85 -26.20 47.41
N ARG A 10 41.70 -26.57 46.44
CA ARG A 10 42.63 -25.67 45.73
C ARG A 10 42.20 -25.58 44.28
N THR A 11 41.93 -24.39 43.78
CA THR A 11 41.51 -24.12 42.40
C THR A 11 42.59 -24.46 41.36
N GLU A 12 43.87 -24.49 41.74
CA GLU A 12 44.99 -24.93 40.91
C GLU A 12 44.84 -26.38 40.42
N TRP A 13 44.07 -27.23 41.15
CA TRP A 13 43.85 -28.62 40.74
C TRP A 13 42.96 -28.72 39.49
N GLU A 14 42.17 -27.72 39.20
CA GLU A 14 41.34 -27.67 37.96
C GLU A 14 42.20 -27.46 36.72
N GLN A 15 43.41 -26.92 36.88
CA GLN A 15 44.36 -26.74 35.78
C GLN A 15 45.24 -27.96 35.53
N ASN A 16 45.20 -28.96 36.44
CA ASN A 16 46.00 -30.18 36.29
C ASN A 16 45.44 -31.04 35.15
N PRO A 17 46.23 -31.48 34.15
CA PRO A 17 45.80 -32.26 33.02
C PRO A 17 45.03 -33.56 33.40
N LEU A 18 45.31 -34.14 34.59
CA LEU A 18 44.63 -35.33 35.07
C LEU A 18 43.22 -35.10 35.60
N PHE A 19 42.90 -33.84 35.96
CA PHE A 19 41.63 -33.50 36.63
C PHE A 19 40.82 -32.43 35.90
N SER A 20 41.42 -31.65 35.03
CA SER A 20 40.83 -30.48 34.37
C SER A 20 39.51 -30.73 33.67
N THR A 21 39.25 -31.95 33.16
CA THR A 21 38.07 -32.32 32.43
C THR A 21 36.85 -32.61 33.32
N TRP A 22 37.04 -33.01 34.56
CA TRP A 22 35.98 -33.52 35.41
C TRP A 22 35.91 -32.94 36.83
N LEU A 23 36.96 -32.27 37.32
CA LEU A 23 37.04 -31.72 38.67
C LEU A 23 36.44 -30.32 38.73
N CYS A 24 35.70 -30.02 39.78
CA CYS A 24 35.32 -28.66 40.15
C CYS A 24 35.17 -28.55 41.69
N LYS A 25 35.06 -27.33 42.17
CA LYS A 25 34.79 -27.02 43.58
C LYS A 25 33.35 -27.38 43.91
N ALA A 26 33.11 -28.06 45.02
CA ALA A 26 31.77 -28.39 45.52
C ALA A 26 31.07 -27.13 46.09
N GLN A 27 29.74 -27.21 46.21
CA GLN A 27 28.91 -26.08 46.73
C GLN A 27 29.23 -25.71 48.19
N ASP A 28 29.83 -26.60 48.98
CA ASP A 28 30.27 -26.33 50.35
C ASP A 28 31.52 -25.47 50.44
N GLY A 29 32.14 -25.17 49.30
CA GLY A 29 33.32 -24.33 49.21
C GLY A 29 34.65 -24.99 49.73
N CYS A 30 34.59 -26.19 50.30
CA CYS A 30 35.74 -26.87 50.93
C CYS A 30 36.06 -28.20 50.26
N SER A 31 35.10 -28.90 49.70
CA SER A 31 35.27 -30.24 49.09
C SER A 31 35.51 -30.14 47.58
N ALA A 32 36.08 -31.18 46.99
CA ALA A 32 36.15 -31.41 45.56
C ALA A 32 34.87 -32.09 45.06
N HIS A 33 34.43 -31.83 43.81
CA HIS A 33 33.30 -32.46 43.18
C HIS A 33 33.68 -32.98 41.79
N CYS A 34 33.29 -34.23 41.52
CA CYS A 34 33.46 -34.84 40.19
C CYS A 34 32.23 -34.61 39.34
N LYS A 35 32.34 -33.85 38.26
CA LYS A 35 31.26 -33.56 37.28
C LYS A 35 30.75 -34.84 36.57
N ALA A 36 31.67 -35.80 36.29
CA ALA A 36 31.34 -37.03 35.59
C ALA A 36 30.64 -38.07 36.47
N CYS A 37 30.96 -38.16 37.76
CA CYS A 37 30.37 -39.09 38.68
C CYS A 37 29.27 -38.50 39.57
N ASN A 38 29.15 -37.19 39.57
CA ASN A 38 28.26 -36.40 40.45
C ASN A 38 28.43 -36.72 41.93
N VAL A 39 29.69 -36.86 42.39
CA VAL A 39 30.04 -37.21 43.79
C VAL A 39 31.03 -36.21 44.39
N ARG A 40 30.93 -35.98 45.67
CA ARG A 40 31.90 -35.22 46.46
C ARG A 40 33.12 -36.10 46.79
N ILE A 41 34.27 -35.50 46.74
CA ILE A 41 35.56 -36.13 47.01
C ILE A 41 36.30 -35.31 48.07
N LEU A 42 36.98 -35.94 48.98
CA LEU A 42 37.82 -35.26 49.96
C LEU A 42 38.89 -34.43 49.24
N SER A 43 39.09 -33.22 49.69
CA SER A 43 40.09 -32.26 49.12
C SER A 43 41.54 -32.65 49.46
N ARG A 44 41.89 -33.83 49.00
CA ARG A 44 43.27 -34.37 49.13
C ARG A 44 43.74 -34.92 47.79
N MET A 45 44.97 -34.62 47.42
CA MET A 45 45.56 -35.05 46.17
C MET A 45 45.51 -36.58 45.98
N ALA A 46 45.72 -37.35 47.08
CA ALA A 46 45.60 -38.81 47.07
C ALA A 46 44.18 -39.29 46.69
N SER A 47 43.15 -38.70 47.31
CA SER A 47 41.75 -39.05 47.03
C SER A 47 41.33 -38.68 45.63
N LEU A 48 41.82 -37.59 45.05
CA LEU A 48 41.59 -37.20 43.66
C LEU A 48 42.22 -38.17 42.67
N LYS A 49 43.47 -38.61 42.94
CA LYS A 49 44.14 -39.60 42.10
C LYS A 49 43.47 -40.95 42.18
N GLU A 50 43.08 -41.41 43.39
CA GLU A 50 42.35 -42.64 43.59
C GLU A 50 40.99 -42.62 42.86
N HIS A 51 40.23 -41.56 42.98
CA HIS A 51 38.99 -41.43 42.28
C HIS A 51 39.19 -41.46 40.75
N ASN A 52 40.19 -40.77 40.24
CA ASN A 52 40.52 -40.76 38.80
C ASN A 52 40.86 -42.14 38.23
N THR A 53 41.45 -43.02 39.05
CA THR A 53 41.80 -44.39 38.64
C THR A 53 40.67 -45.38 38.83
N SER A 54 39.60 -45.03 39.57
CA SER A 54 38.53 -45.99 39.94
C SER A 54 37.74 -46.43 38.67
N ALA A 55 37.31 -47.74 38.70
CA ALA A 55 36.55 -48.31 37.59
C ALA A 55 35.23 -47.57 37.34
N LYS A 56 34.57 -47.04 38.38
CA LYS A 56 33.33 -46.33 38.32
C LYS A 56 33.54 -44.94 37.60
N HIS A 57 34.65 -44.24 37.96
CA HIS A 57 34.98 -42.96 37.32
C HIS A 57 35.32 -43.17 35.84
N LYS A 58 36.13 -44.15 35.51
CA LYS A 58 36.48 -44.47 34.10
C LYS A 58 35.24 -44.80 33.27
N LYS A 59 34.28 -45.57 33.81
CA LYS A 59 33.02 -45.86 33.14
C LYS A 59 32.17 -44.60 32.91
N ASN A 60 32.08 -43.74 33.93
CA ASN A 60 31.30 -42.51 33.83
C ASN A 60 31.96 -41.46 32.90
N MET A 61 33.30 -41.47 32.84
CA MET A 61 34.04 -40.60 31.92
C MET A 61 33.77 -40.93 30.45
N ILE A 62 33.51 -42.20 30.09
CA ILE A 62 33.14 -42.61 28.75
C ILE A 62 31.79 -41.97 28.34
N GLY A 63 30.83 -41.90 29.27
CA GLY A 63 29.54 -41.20 29.06
C GLY A 63 29.70 -39.70 29.07
N PHE A 64 30.54 -39.14 29.94
CA PHE A 64 30.78 -37.73 30.10
C PHE A 64 31.50 -37.08 28.88
N THR A 65 32.47 -37.80 28.31
CA THR A 65 33.13 -37.42 27.05
C THR A 65 32.23 -37.61 25.83
N GLY A 66 31.18 -38.44 25.94
CA GLY A 66 30.12 -38.59 24.92
C GLY A 66 29.21 -37.36 24.80
N SER A 67 29.03 -36.58 25.88
CA SER A 67 28.28 -35.32 25.82
C SER A 67 28.91 -34.27 24.91
N SER A 68 30.21 -34.32 24.69
CA SER A 68 30.90 -33.46 23.71
C SER A 68 30.46 -33.69 22.25
N LYS A 69 29.88 -34.87 21.94
CA LYS A 69 29.26 -35.12 20.63
C LYS A 69 27.90 -34.42 20.51
N ILE A 70 27.13 -34.34 21.59
CA ILE A 70 25.85 -33.62 21.63
C ILE A 70 26.10 -32.12 21.52
N ASP A 71 27.10 -31.56 22.22
CA ASP A 71 27.50 -30.17 22.11
C ASP A 71 28.03 -29.81 20.69
N LYS A 72 28.74 -30.73 20.05
CA LYS A 72 29.17 -30.57 18.66
C LYS A 72 27.98 -30.66 17.71
N LEU A 73 27.01 -31.54 17.94
CA LEU A 73 25.77 -31.63 17.15
C LEU A 73 24.90 -30.38 17.34
N LEU A 74 24.75 -29.85 18.56
CA LEU A 74 24.06 -28.62 18.85
C LEU A 74 24.74 -27.39 18.22
N LYS A 75 26.08 -27.31 18.26
CA LYS A 75 26.85 -26.27 17.56
C LYS A 75 26.73 -26.41 16.04
N THR A 76 26.69 -27.60 15.49
CA THR A 76 26.56 -27.84 14.05
C THR A 76 25.15 -27.48 13.57
N SER A 77 24.09 -27.74 14.36
CA SER A 77 22.73 -27.28 14.05
C SER A 77 22.61 -25.75 14.12
N SER A 78 23.23 -25.09 15.11
CA SER A 78 23.22 -23.65 15.24
C SER A 78 23.91 -22.91 14.08
N VAL A 79 25.03 -23.47 13.58
CA VAL A 79 25.74 -22.95 12.41
C VAL A 79 24.94 -23.17 11.12
N SER A 80 24.28 -24.32 10.98
CA SER A 80 23.39 -24.61 9.86
C SER A 80 22.22 -23.61 9.81
N ASP A 81 21.56 -23.35 10.94
CA ASP A 81 20.48 -22.39 11.03
C ASP A 81 20.98 -20.96 10.82
N GLY A 82 22.17 -20.63 11.30
CA GLY A 82 22.83 -19.35 11.03
C GLY A 82 23.09 -19.10 9.54
N MET A 83 23.55 -20.14 8.82
CA MET A 83 23.73 -20.10 7.38
C MET A 83 22.40 -19.88 6.64
N LYS A 84 21.36 -20.67 6.98
CA LYS A 84 20.02 -20.52 6.38
C LYS A 84 19.46 -19.12 6.60
N LYS A 85 19.61 -18.55 7.81
CA LYS A 85 19.22 -17.17 8.12
C LYS A 85 19.96 -16.16 7.25
N ALA A 86 21.28 -16.32 7.08
CA ALA A 86 22.09 -15.44 6.25
C ALA A 86 21.65 -15.50 4.78
N GLU A 87 21.40 -16.70 4.24
CA GLU A 87 20.91 -16.88 2.87
C GLU A 87 19.54 -16.19 2.66
N ILE A 88 18.57 -16.40 3.57
CA ILE A 88 17.25 -15.76 3.49
C ILE A 88 17.40 -14.22 3.56
N LYS A 89 18.26 -13.72 4.47
CA LYS A 89 18.47 -12.29 4.65
C LYS A 89 19.10 -11.62 3.42
N ILE A 90 20.07 -12.27 2.79
CA ILE A 90 20.68 -11.74 1.56
C ILE A 90 19.68 -11.79 0.40
N VAL A 91 18.90 -12.87 0.27
CA VAL A 91 17.85 -12.94 -0.76
C VAL A 91 16.77 -11.88 -0.52
N SER A 92 16.46 -11.51 0.71
CA SER A 92 15.50 -10.43 0.98
C SER A 92 15.96 -9.08 0.40
N VAL A 93 17.28 -8.79 0.36
CA VAL A 93 17.84 -7.60 -0.29
C VAL A 93 17.60 -7.64 -1.81
N LEU A 94 17.84 -8.80 -2.44
CA LEU A 94 17.61 -8.95 -3.89
C LEU A 94 16.13 -8.71 -4.23
N VAL A 95 15.22 -9.26 -3.43
CA VAL A 95 13.78 -9.11 -3.63
C VAL A 95 13.36 -7.66 -3.46
N GLU A 96 13.76 -6.99 -2.37
CA GLU A 96 13.36 -5.61 -2.09
C GLU A 96 13.80 -4.64 -3.19
N HIS A 97 15.04 -4.81 -3.68
CA HIS A 97 15.67 -3.90 -4.64
C HIS A 97 15.57 -4.37 -6.11
N ASN A 98 14.82 -5.44 -6.42
CA ASN A 98 14.70 -6.02 -7.76
C ASN A 98 16.07 -6.42 -8.38
N VAL A 99 17.02 -6.84 -7.55
CA VAL A 99 18.33 -7.28 -8.04
C VAL A 99 18.17 -8.65 -8.73
N PRO A 100 18.76 -8.85 -9.94
CA PRO A 100 18.68 -10.14 -10.63
C PRO A 100 19.31 -11.28 -9.83
N PHE A 101 18.66 -12.44 -9.79
CA PHE A 101 19.15 -13.59 -9.01
C PHE A 101 20.49 -14.15 -9.50
N HIS A 102 20.85 -13.96 -10.78
CA HIS A 102 22.15 -14.41 -11.30
C HIS A 102 23.34 -13.70 -10.61
N VAL A 103 23.14 -12.53 -10.02
CA VAL A 103 24.17 -11.84 -9.22
C VAL A 103 24.67 -12.73 -8.08
N MET A 104 23.81 -13.61 -7.56
CA MET A 104 24.17 -14.54 -6.47
C MET A 104 25.20 -15.60 -6.89
N ASP A 105 25.36 -15.86 -8.19
CA ASP A 105 26.39 -16.81 -8.66
C ASP A 105 27.82 -16.31 -8.35
N HIS A 106 27.99 -15.00 -8.37
CA HIS A 106 29.24 -14.34 -8.01
C HIS A 106 29.27 -13.92 -6.52
N LEU A 107 28.14 -13.34 -6.03
CA LEU A 107 28.07 -12.83 -4.66
C LEU A 107 28.33 -13.91 -3.61
N SER A 108 27.87 -15.16 -3.86
CA SER A 108 28.16 -16.30 -2.97
C SER A 108 29.65 -16.57 -2.79
N ASP A 109 30.40 -16.45 -3.87
CA ASP A 109 31.86 -16.72 -3.83
C ASP A 109 32.60 -15.52 -3.22
N VAL A 110 32.17 -14.28 -3.50
CA VAL A 110 32.69 -13.06 -2.86
C VAL A 110 32.48 -13.06 -1.34
N ILE A 111 31.30 -13.49 -0.85
CA ILE A 111 31.04 -13.59 0.60
C ILE A 111 32.04 -14.55 1.28
N LYS A 112 32.34 -15.69 0.65
CA LYS A 112 33.30 -16.64 1.23
C LYS A 112 34.72 -16.10 1.28
N ASP A 113 35.14 -15.38 0.24
CA ASP A 113 36.46 -14.81 0.13
C ASP A 113 36.64 -13.60 1.08
N ALA A 114 35.62 -12.74 1.16
CA ALA A 114 35.66 -11.52 1.98
C ALA A 114 35.62 -11.81 3.51
N PHE A 115 35.04 -12.95 3.93
CA PHE A 115 34.88 -13.30 5.34
C PHE A 115 35.43 -14.73 5.63
N PRO A 116 36.73 -14.97 5.44
CA PRO A 116 37.33 -16.33 5.56
C PRO A 116 37.33 -16.88 6.98
N ASP A 117 37.23 -16.04 7.99
CA ASP A 117 37.15 -16.37 9.41
C ASP A 117 35.73 -16.79 9.85
N SER A 118 34.69 -16.45 9.06
CA SER A 118 33.30 -16.76 9.37
C SER A 118 32.93 -18.19 8.94
N GLU A 119 32.55 -19.02 9.90
CA GLU A 119 32.07 -20.38 9.61
C GLU A 119 30.76 -20.37 8.80
N ILE A 120 29.91 -19.33 9.01
CA ILE A 120 28.68 -19.13 8.25
C ILE A 120 29.01 -18.79 6.79
N ALA A 121 29.94 -17.86 6.56
CA ALA A 121 30.33 -17.44 5.21
C ALA A 121 30.97 -18.61 4.44
N ARG A 122 31.84 -19.40 5.07
CA ARG A 122 32.44 -20.59 4.44
C ARG A 122 31.41 -21.65 3.98
N LYS A 123 30.32 -21.80 4.74
CA LYS A 123 29.21 -22.75 4.39
C LYS A 123 28.15 -22.12 3.53
N PHE A 124 28.18 -20.80 3.29
CA PHE A 124 27.21 -20.09 2.47
C PHE A 124 27.18 -20.68 1.05
N SER A 125 25.98 -21.10 0.59
CA SER A 125 25.83 -21.74 -0.71
C SER A 125 24.47 -21.38 -1.31
N CYS A 126 24.36 -20.16 -1.82
CA CYS A 126 23.13 -19.60 -2.38
C CYS A 126 23.40 -19.01 -3.75
N LYS A 127 23.31 -19.82 -4.80
CA LYS A 127 23.39 -19.40 -6.20
C LYS A 127 21.99 -19.09 -6.75
N ARG A 128 21.88 -18.70 -8.02
CA ARG A 128 20.62 -18.19 -8.65
C ARG A 128 19.40 -19.07 -8.37
N THR A 129 19.49 -20.39 -8.60
CA THR A 129 18.36 -21.32 -8.42
C THR A 129 17.90 -21.42 -6.97
N LYS A 130 18.85 -21.48 -6.02
CA LYS A 130 18.50 -21.46 -4.59
C LYS A 130 17.92 -20.13 -4.15
N SER A 131 18.46 -19.00 -4.67
CA SER A 131 17.96 -17.67 -4.38
C SER A 131 16.52 -17.48 -4.86
N SER A 132 16.20 -17.90 -6.09
CA SER A 132 14.84 -17.85 -6.61
C SER A 132 13.89 -18.74 -5.80
N ALA A 133 14.33 -19.95 -5.42
CA ALA A 133 13.56 -20.85 -4.55
C ALA A 133 13.26 -20.21 -3.17
N ILE A 134 14.26 -19.58 -2.55
CA ILE A 134 14.08 -18.86 -1.28
C ILE A 134 13.10 -17.69 -1.45
N ALA A 135 13.25 -16.91 -2.52
CA ALA A 135 12.38 -15.76 -2.79
C ALA A 135 10.91 -16.18 -2.96
N TYR A 136 10.65 -17.24 -3.71
CA TYR A 136 9.28 -17.68 -4.01
C TYR A 136 8.65 -18.51 -2.89
N ASN A 137 9.36 -19.54 -2.43
CA ASN A 137 8.78 -20.56 -1.56
C ASN A 137 9.01 -20.28 -0.06
N VAL A 138 10.06 -19.54 0.30
CA VAL A 138 10.33 -19.18 1.69
C VAL A 138 9.79 -17.77 2.01
N LEU A 139 10.26 -16.74 1.32
CA LEU A 139 9.81 -15.35 1.60
C LEU A 139 8.37 -15.15 1.15
N GLY A 140 8.09 -15.32 -0.14
CA GLY A 140 6.76 -15.11 -0.71
C GLY A 140 5.70 -15.98 -0.07
N GLY A 141 5.95 -17.30 0.01
CA GLY A 141 5.03 -18.25 0.63
C GLY A 141 4.76 -18.00 2.11
N HIS A 142 5.78 -17.62 2.88
CA HIS A 142 5.61 -17.28 4.29
C HIS A 142 4.73 -16.03 4.49
N PHE A 143 5.00 -14.97 3.74
CA PHE A 143 4.23 -13.73 3.90
C PHE A 143 2.80 -13.86 3.36
N GLU A 144 2.58 -14.61 2.28
CA GLU A 144 1.24 -14.97 1.80
C GLU A 144 0.46 -15.73 2.87
N GLU A 145 1.06 -16.76 3.46
CA GLU A 145 0.41 -17.57 4.49
C GLU A 145 0.10 -16.74 5.75
N LYS A 146 1.01 -15.84 6.14
CA LYS A 146 0.80 -14.91 7.26
C LYS A 146 -0.37 -13.96 6.99
N LEU A 147 -0.53 -13.47 5.74
CA LEU A 147 -1.69 -12.69 5.34
C LEU A 147 -2.99 -13.50 5.49
N ILE A 148 -3.03 -14.72 4.97
CA ILE A 148 -4.22 -15.58 5.07
C ILE A 148 -4.56 -15.93 6.52
N GLN A 149 -3.56 -16.15 7.37
CA GLN A 149 -3.76 -16.36 8.80
C GLN A 149 -4.34 -15.11 9.49
N ASP A 150 -3.83 -13.92 9.18
CA ASP A 150 -4.35 -12.65 9.72
C ASP A 150 -5.81 -12.43 9.32
N LEU A 151 -6.16 -12.70 8.06
CA LEU A 151 -7.53 -12.65 7.56
C LEU A 151 -8.49 -13.61 8.27
N LYS A 152 -8.02 -14.82 8.60
CA LYS A 152 -8.86 -15.86 9.24
C LYS A 152 -8.96 -15.75 10.75
N SER A 153 -7.98 -15.13 11.40
CA SER A 153 -7.90 -15.04 12.87
C SER A 153 -8.67 -13.87 13.48
N GLY A 154 -9.05 -12.86 12.69
CA GLY A 154 -9.71 -11.65 13.16
C GLY A 154 -11.22 -11.66 12.94
N LEU A 155 -11.73 -10.51 12.49
CA LEU A 155 -13.16 -10.31 12.21
C LEU A 155 -13.70 -11.17 11.08
N SER A 156 -12.83 -11.86 10.35
CA SER A 156 -13.11 -12.77 9.22
C SER A 156 -13.84 -12.13 8.05
N THR A 157 -14.08 -10.81 8.07
CA THR A 157 -14.69 -10.05 6.97
C THR A 157 -13.64 -9.27 6.21
N PHE A 158 -13.84 -9.12 4.92
CA PHE A 158 -12.93 -8.41 4.04
C PHE A 158 -13.66 -7.72 2.89
N SER A 159 -13.00 -6.78 2.27
CA SER A 159 -13.40 -6.19 0.99
C SER A 159 -12.41 -6.54 -0.09
N VAL A 160 -12.88 -6.68 -1.31
CA VAL A 160 -12.08 -7.00 -2.49
C VAL A 160 -11.94 -5.77 -3.38
N ILE A 161 -10.75 -5.57 -3.88
CA ILE A 161 -10.43 -4.53 -4.86
C ILE A 161 -9.79 -5.23 -6.06
N ILE A 162 -10.34 -5.01 -7.25
CA ILE A 162 -9.78 -5.60 -8.47
C ILE A 162 -9.51 -4.55 -9.54
N ASP A 163 -8.58 -4.90 -10.42
CA ASP A 163 -8.29 -4.14 -11.62
C ASP A 163 -7.68 -5.08 -12.68
N GLU A 164 -7.92 -4.80 -13.95
CA GLU A 164 -7.32 -5.58 -15.05
C GLU A 164 -6.28 -4.76 -15.83
N SER A 165 -5.23 -5.43 -16.28
CA SER A 165 -4.22 -4.83 -17.12
C SER A 165 -3.64 -5.86 -18.08
N THR A 166 -2.98 -5.37 -19.12
CA THR A 166 -2.21 -6.21 -20.04
C THR A 166 -0.74 -6.12 -19.65
N ASP A 167 -0.09 -7.26 -19.45
CA ASP A 167 1.32 -7.32 -19.12
C ASP A 167 2.23 -7.08 -20.36
N VAL A 168 3.54 -6.98 -20.13
CA VAL A 168 4.54 -6.81 -21.20
C VAL A 168 4.56 -7.97 -22.22
N SER A 169 3.99 -9.13 -21.86
CA SER A 169 3.83 -10.31 -22.73
C SER A 169 2.48 -10.32 -23.45
N THR A 170 1.72 -9.21 -23.44
CA THR A 170 0.37 -9.07 -24.03
C THR A 170 -0.69 -9.99 -23.41
N LYS A 171 -0.44 -10.55 -22.24
CA LYS A 171 -1.42 -11.37 -21.50
C LYS A 171 -2.26 -10.48 -20.60
N LYS A 172 -3.58 -10.74 -20.56
CA LYS A 172 -4.48 -10.09 -19.61
C LYS A 172 -4.31 -10.68 -18.21
N VAL A 173 -4.15 -9.83 -17.23
CA VAL A 173 -3.93 -10.18 -15.83
C VAL A 173 -4.91 -9.43 -14.96
N LEU A 174 -5.61 -10.15 -14.07
CA LEU A 174 -6.44 -9.59 -13.01
C LEU A 174 -5.58 -9.47 -11.74
N ALA A 175 -5.43 -8.26 -11.23
CA ALA A 175 -4.87 -8.02 -9.91
C ALA A 175 -5.98 -8.01 -8.86
N ILE A 176 -5.80 -8.77 -7.79
CA ILE A 176 -6.73 -8.86 -6.67
C ILE A 176 -6.02 -8.36 -5.41
N ALA A 177 -6.59 -7.33 -4.81
CA ALA A 177 -6.19 -6.83 -3.50
C ALA A 177 -7.33 -7.03 -2.50
N ILE A 178 -6.98 -7.18 -1.23
CA ILE A 178 -7.92 -7.41 -0.15
C ILE A 178 -7.74 -6.33 0.92
N LYS A 179 -8.86 -5.79 1.41
CA LYS A 179 -8.86 -4.79 2.47
C LYS A 179 -9.62 -5.34 3.68
N PHE A 180 -9.01 -5.29 4.85
CA PHE A 180 -9.55 -5.88 6.09
C PHE A 180 -8.98 -5.18 7.32
N TYR A 181 -9.63 -5.33 8.46
CA TYR A 181 -9.09 -4.90 9.74
C TYR A 181 -8.24 -6.02 10.35
N SER A 182 -6.97 -5.74 10.60
CA SER A 182 -6.05 -6.67 11.26
C SER A 182 -6.09 -6.45 12.77
N GLU A 183 -6.68 -7.37 13.51
CA GLU A 183 -6.69 -7.32 14.98
C GLU A 183 -5.26 -7.40 15.56
N ARG A 184 -4.39 -8.13 14.89
CA ARG A 184 -2.97 -8.25 15.27
C ARG A 184 -2.23 -6.91 15.23
N ASN A 185 -2.55 -6.06 14.27
CA ASN A 185 -1.88 -4.77 14.06
C ASN A 185 -2.75 -3.58 14.50
N ALA A 186 -3.99 -3.84 14.94
CA ALA A 186 -4.98 -2.82 15.33
C ALA A 186 -5.21 -1.74 14.25
N CYS A 187 -5.18 -2.13 12.97
CA CYS A 187 -5.34 -1.22 11.84
C CYS A 187 -5.95 -1.89 10.62
N VAL A 188 -6.50 -1.08 9.71
CA VAL A 188 -6.96 -1.54 8.40
C VAL A 188 -5.75 -1.79 7.49
N LYS A 189 -5.72 -2.92 6.85
CA LYS A 189 -4.70 -3.26 5.86
C LYS A 189 -5.31 -3.44 4.49
N THR A 190 -4.65 -2.88 3.48
CA THR A 190 -4.92 -3.19 2.08
C THR A 190 -3.71 -3.93 1.54
N ARG A 191 -3.89 -5.21 1.18
CA ARG A 191 -2.81 -6.12 0.79
C ARG A 191 -3.07 -6.74 -0.57
N PHE A 192 -2.01 -7.01 -1.27
CA PHE A 192 -2.03 -7.85 -2.47
C PHE A 192 -2.44 -9.28 -2.08
N LEU A 193 -3.41 -9.86 -2.80
CA LEU A 193 -3.82 -11.25 -2.61
C LEU A 193 -3.19 -12.17 -3.66
N CYS A 194 -3.40 -11.87 -4.94
CA CYS A 194 -2.79 -12.59 -6.05
C CYS A 194 -3.00 -11.86 -7.38
N THR A 195 -2.29 -12.34 -8.42
CA THR A 195 -2.63 -12.05 -9.82
C THR A 195 -3.12 -13.33 -10.49
N VAL A 196 -4.13 -13.21 -11.36
CA VAL A 196 -4.71 -14.32 -12.11
C VAL A 196 -4.62 -14.04 -13.60
N ASP A 197 -4.13 -15.01 -14.37
CA ASP A 197 -4.13 -14.92 -15.83
C ASP A 197 -5.55 -15.14 -16.37
N ILE A 198 -6.02 -14.22 -17.19
CA ILE A 198 -7.38 -14.27 -17.76
C ILE A 198 -7.27 -14.71 -19.20
N GLN A 199 -8.03 -15.74 -19.57
CA GLN A 199 -8.10 -16.25 -20.95
C GLN A 199 -9.25 -15.65 -21.75
N GLY A 200 -10.32 -15.19 -21.08
CA GLY A 200 -11.51 -14.57 -21.69
C GLY A 200 -11.62 -13.07 -21.35
N GLU A 201 -12.59 -12.41 -21.99
CA GLU A 201 -12.85 -10.97 -21.80
C GLU A 201 -14.21 -10.71 -21.15
N SER A 202 -14.97 -11.77 -20.89
CA SER A 202 -16.32 -11.62 -20.34
C SER A 202 -16.29 -11.38 -18.83
N ALA A 203 -17.31 -10.72 -18.32
CA ALA A 203 -17.51 -10.56 -16.88
C ALA A 203 -17.61 -11.91 -16.15
N LEU A 204 -18.06 -12.96 -16.84
CA LEU A 204 -18.14 -14.31 -16.27
C LEU A 204 -16.75 -14.92 -16.09
N ASP A 205 -15.84 -14.72 -17.04
CA ASP A 205 -14.47 -15.22 -16.94
C ASP A 205 -13.74 -14.55 -15.78
N LEU A 206 -13.89 -13.23 -15.65
CA LEU A 206 -13.32 -12.46 -14.55
C LEU A 206 -13.91 -12.85 -13.19
N PHE A 207 -15.24 -13.05 -13.14
CA PHE A 207 -15.92 -13.48 -11.92
C PHE A 207 -15.45 -14.88 -11.49
N ASN A 208 -15.36 -15.84 -12.42
CA ASN A 208 -14.88 -17.18 -12.14
C ASN A 208 -13.42 -17.17 -11.67
N ALA A 209 -12.57 -16.37 -12.31
CA ALA A 209 -11.19 -16.18 -11.90
C ALA A 209 -11.08 -15.61 -10.47
N LEU A 210 -11.88 -14.59 -10.15
CA LEU A 210 -11.94 -14.01 -8.80
C LEU A 210 -12.44 -15.04 -7.77
N ASN A 211 -13.55 -15.72 -8.06
CA ASN A 211 -14.14 -16.70 -7.14
C ASN A 211 -13.16 -17.85 -6.85
N SER A 212 -12.56 -18.42 -7.90
CA SER A 212 -11.59 -19.51 -7.75
C SER A 212 -10.37 -19.07 -6.93
N ALA A 213 -9.86 -17.86 -7.18
CA ALA A 213 -8.73 -17.32 -6.42
C ALA A 213 -9.02 -17.14 -4.93
N LEU A 214 -10.24 -16.71 -4.58
CA LEU A 214 -10.67 -16.60 -3.18
C LEU A 214 -10.86 -17.97 -2.53
N GLU A 215 -11.51 -18.90 -3.22
CA GLU A 215 -11.74 -20.28 -2.73
C GLU A 215 -10.43 -21.03 -2.50
N GLU A 216 -9.43 -20.91 -3.38
CA GLU A 216 -8.09 -21.49 -3.19
C GLU A 216 -7.42 -21.03 -1.89
N LYS A 217 -7.71 -19.80 -1.45
CA LYS A 217 -7.21 -19.25 -0.19
C LYS A 217 -8.14 -19.58 1.00
N GLY A 218 -9.25 -20.26 0.76
CA GLY A 218 -10.27 -20.58 1.75
C GLY A 218 -11.04 -19.35 2.24
N LEU A 219 -11.27 -18.39 1.35
CA LEU A 219 -12.06 -17.18 1.57
C LEU A 219 -13.42 -17.33 0.86
N ASN A 220 -14.50 -16.93 1.52
CA ASN A 220 -15.87 -17.12 1.05
C ASN A 220 -16.54 -15.78 0.76
N MET A 221 -16.93 -15.55 -0.51
CA MET A 221 -17.61 -14.31 -0.90
C MET A 221 -19.00 -14.16 -0.26
N LYS A 222 -19.75 -15.25 -0.09
CA LYS A 222 -21.13 -15.18 0.41
C LYS A 222 -21.23 -14.62 1.83
N ASN A 223 -20.32 -15.06 2.72
CA ASN A 223 -20.45 -14.76 4.15
C ASN A 223 -19.41 -13.74 4.66
N GLN A 224 -18.30 -13.53 3.91
CA GLN A 224 -17.16 -12.75 4.40
C GLN A 224 -16.93 -11.47 3.58
N LEU A 225 -17.43 -11.40 2.33
CA LEU A 225 -17.22 -10.23 1.48
C LEU A 225 -18.13 -9.08 1.92
N LEU A 226 -17.50 -8.01 2.41
CA LEU A 226 -18.17 -6.80 2.89
C LEU A 226 -18.38 -5.77 1.78
N GLY A 227 -17.33 -5.55 0.99
CA GLY A 227 -17.32 -4.56 -0.07
C GLY A 227 -16.49 -4.98 -1.27
N PHE A 228 -16.83 -4.41 -2.42
CA PHE A 228 -16.16 -4.64 -3.68
C PHE A 228 -15.90 -3.31 -4.38
N ALA A 229 -14.67 -3.09 -4.86
CA ALA A 229 -14.34 -1.92 -5.67
C ALA A 229 -13.56 -2.31 -6.92
N ALA A 230 -13.89 -1.66 -8.03
CA ALA A 230 -13.23 -1.80 -9.32
C ALA A 230 -13.31 -0.47 -10.11
N ASP A 231 -12.76 -0.46 -11.32
CA ASP A 231 -12.97 0.64 -12.25
C ASP A 231 -14.45 0.75 -12.70
N THR A 232 -14.77 1.72 -13.54
CA THR A 232 -16.17 2.01 -13.93
C THR A 232 -16.60 1.37 -15.24
N THR A 233 -15.88 0.35 -15.72
CA THR A 233 -16.19 -0.32 -16.99
C THR A 233 -17.50 -1.12 -16.91
N ASN A 234 -18.12 -1.34 -18.07
CA ASN A 234 -19.34 -2.15 -18.14
C ASN A 234 -19.10 -3.62 -17.77
N VAL A 235 -17.89 -4.13 -17.98
CA VAL A 235 -17.51 -5.48 -17.56
C VAL A 235 -17.55 -5.59 -16.02
N MET A 236 -17.18 -4.55 -15.31
CA MET A 236 -17.24 -4.51 -13.83
C MET A 236 -18.65 -4.19 -13.31
N PHE A 237 -19.26 -3.10 -13.79
CA PHE A 237 -20.49 -2.52 -13.24
C PHE A 237 -21.71 -2.56 -14.19
N GLY A 238 -21.67 -3.33 -15.27
CA GLY A 238 -22.85 -3.50 -16.13
C GLY A 238 -24.03 -4.07 -15.35
N ASP A 239 -25.21 -3.49 -15.53
CA ASP A 239 -26.39 -3.76 -14.68
C ASP A 239 -26.81 -5.23 -14.67
N ASN A 240 -26.79 -5.90 -15.84
CA ASN A 240 -27.26 -7.28 -15.97
C ASN A 240 -26.13 -8.33 -16.04
N ASN A 241 -24.98 -7.97 -16.62
CA ASN A 241 -23.95 -8.93 -16.97
C ASN A 241 -22.58 -8.58 -16.39
N GLY A 242 -22.43 -7.50 -15.60
CA GLY A 242 -21.19 -7.15 -14.96
C GLY A 242 -20.81 -8.10 -13.81
N ILE A 243 -19.56 -8.04 -13.38
CA ILE A 243 -19.07 -8.79 -12.20
C ILE A 243 -19.92 -8.48 -10.97
N VAL A 244 -20.29 -7.20 -10.79
CA VAL A 244 -21.13 -6.75 -9.68
C VAL A 244 -22.49 -7.46 -9.67
N ALA A 245 -23.12 -7.67 -10.82
CA ALA A 245 -24.37 -8.41 -10.90
C ALA A 245 -24.22 -9.86 -10.40
N LYS A 246 -23.13 -10.53 -10.79
CA LYS A 246 -22.82 -11.91 -10.37
C LYS A 246 -22.47 -12.02 -8.89
N ILE A 247 -21.72 -11.06 -8.34
CA ILE A 247 -21.46 -11.03 -6.89
C ILE A 247 -22.76 -10.80 -6.12
N ARG A 248 -23.65 -9.93 -6.61
CA ARG A 248 -24.94 -9.63 -5.96
C ARG A 248 -25.87 -10.85 -5.89
N GLU A 249 -25.81 -11.75 -6.87
CA GLU A 249 -26.55 -13.02 -6.84
C GLU A 249 -26.10 -13.91 -5.66
N ILE A 250 -24.83 -13.89 -5.30
CA ILE A 250 -24.26 -14.70 -4.20
C ILE A 250 -24.35 -13.96 -2.85
N ASN A 251 -24.06 -12.67 -2.86
CA ASN A 251 -24.04 -11.80 -1.68
C ASN A 251 -24.75 -10.47 -1.98
N PRO A 252 -26.08 -10.40 -1.79
CA PRO A 252 -26.85 -9.19 -2.06
C PRO A 252 -26.50 -8.03 -1.12
N ASN A 253 -25.89 -8.31 0.05
CA ASN A 253 -25.52 -7.31 1.05
C ASN A 253 -24.12 -6.73 0.86
N CYS A 254 -23.38 -7.16 -0.18
CA CYS A 254 -22.07 -6.59 -0.50
C CYS A 254 -22.21 -5.13 -0.97
N ILE A 255 -21.34 -4.27 -0.46
CA ILE A 255 -21.31 -2.85 -0.84
C ILE A 255 -20.43 -2.68 -2.08
N PHE A 256 -21.02 -2.18 -3.16
CA PHE A 256 -20.33 -1.96 -4.44
C PHE A 256 -19.95 -0.50 -4.60
N VAL A 257 -18.66 -0.23 -4.82
CA VAL A 257 -18.10 1.11 -4.99
C VAL A 257 -17.33 1.21 -6.30
N LYS A 258 -17.75 2.11 -7.18
CA LYS A 258 -16.98 2.53 -8.35
C LYS A 258 -15.76 3.31 -7.86
N CYS A 259 -14.58 3.04 -8.41
CA CYS A 259 -13.38 3.78 -8.06
C CYS A 259 -13.59 5.30 -8.18
N VAL A 260 -13.47 6.00 -7.04
CA VAL A 260 -13.70 7.45 -6.97
C VAL A 260 -12.67 8.19 -7.82
N CYS A 261 -11.40 7.81 -7.73
CA CYS A 261 -10.32 8.45 -8.50
C CYS A 261 -10.54 8.30 -10.02
N HIS A 262 -10.92 7.11 -10.46
CA HIS A 262 -11.24 6.86 -11.89
C HIS A 262 -12.50 7.61 -12.34
N SER A 263 -13.55 7.64 -11.51
CA SER A 263 -14.78 8.38 -11.75
C SER A 263 -14.54 9.87 -11.96
N VAL A 264 -13.72 10.47 -11.09
CA VAL A 264 -13.34 11.90 -11.17
C VAL A 264 -12.46 12.17 -12.39
N ALA A 265 -11.52 11.29 -12.70
CA ALA A 265 -10.69 11.40 -13.89
C ALA A 265 -11.53 11.41 -15.18
N LEU A 266 -12.50 10.52 -15.29
CA LEU A 266 -13.46 10.51 -16.42
C LEU A 266 -14.33 11.76 -16.47
N ALA A 267 -14.77 12.29 -15.32
CA ALA A 267 -15.56 13.51 -15.26
C ALA A 267 -14.77 14.71 -15.81
N VAL A 268 -13.50 14.86 -15.41
CA VAL A 268 -12.60 15.91 -15.93
C VAL A 268 -12.34 15.72 -17.43
N SER A 269 -12.07 14.48 -17.86
CA SER A 269 -11.88 14.16 -19.28
C SER A 269 -13.08 14.61 -20.13
N HIS A 270 -14.28 14.31 -19.63
CA HIS A 270 -15.50 14.72 -20.31
C HIS A 270 -15.68 16.24 -20.34
N ALA A 271 -15.43 16.91 -19.21
CA ALA A 271 -15.52 18.36 -19.11
C ALA A 271 -14.51 19.08 -20.02
N CYS A 272 -13.30 18.57 -20.17
CA CYS A 272 -12.28 19.17 -21.06
C CYS A 272 -12.69 19.16 -22.54
N LYS A 273 -13.62 18.31 -22.97
CA LYS A 273 -14.08 18.24 -24.38
C LYS A 273 -14.77 19.52 -24.87
N VAL A 274 -15.29 20.35 -23.96
CA VAL A 274 -15.90 21.65 -24.34
C VAL A 274 -14.87 22.77 -24.53
N LEU A 275 -13.67 22.57 -24.02
CA LEU A 275 -12.55 23.48 -24.24
C LEU A 275 -11.98 23.30 -25.67
N PRO A 276 -11.25 24.31 -26.21
CA PRO A 276 -10.61 24.15 -27.51
C PRO A 276 -9.70 22.94 -27.58
N ARG A 277 -9.86 22.09 -28.61
CA ARG A 277 -9.01 20.90 -28.81
C ARG A 277 -7.53 21.24 -28.96
N SER A 278 -7.23 22.48 -29.39
CA SER A 278 -5.86 23.00 -29.49
C SER A 278 -5.08 22.92 -28.16
N LEU A 279 -5.76 22.96 -26.99
CA LEU A 279 -5.08 22.90 -25.68
C LEU A 279 -4.44 21.53 -25.44
N GLU A 280 -5.19 20.45 -25.65
CA GLU A 280 -4.67 19.08 -25.50
C GLU A 280 -3.62 18.79 -26.57
N GLN A 281 -3.87 19.22 -27.81
CA GLN A 281 -2.94 19.09 -28.90
C GLN A 281 -1.62 19.81 -28.59
N LEU A 282 -1.69 21.04 -28.08
CA LEU A 282 -0.50 21.80 -27.70
C LEU A 282 0.36 21.07 -26.66
N VAL A 283 -0.26 20.48 -25.61
CA VAL A 283 0.47 19.71 -24.60
C VAL A 283 1.19 18.53 -25.22
N LYS A 284 0.53 17.78 -26.12
CA LYS A 284 1.09 16.61 -26.83
C LYS A 284 2.21 17.02 -27.78
N ASP A 285 1.98 18.07 -28.57
CA ASP A 285 2.93 18.48 -29.60
C ASP A 285 4.20 19.09 -29.01
N VAL A 286 4.10 19.87 -27.94
CA VAL A 286 5.28 20.38 -27.23
C VAL A 286 6.14 19.22 -26.71
N TYR A 287 5.53 18.23 -26.07
CA TYR A 287 6.28 17.05 -25.62
C TYR A 287 6.93 16.30 -26.80
N ASN A 288 6.16 16.00 -27.85
CA ASN A 288 6.65 15.26 -29.01
C ASN A 288 7.79 16.01 -29.71
N TYR A 289 7.69 17.34 -29.82
CA TYR A 289 8.71 18.17 -30.44
C TYR A 289 10.07 18.04 -29.78
N PHE A 290 10.11 17.99 -28.44
CA PHE A 290 11.36 17.91 -27.69
C PHE A 290 11.79 16.48 -27.40
N SER A 291 10.89 15.51 -27.24
CA SER A 291 11.21 14.13 -26.80
C SER A 291 12.10 13.37 -27.76
N GLN A 292 12.06 13.70 -29.06
CA GLN A 292 12.76 12.98 -30.12
C GLN A 292 14.10 13.62 -30.53
N SER A 293 14.51 14.75 -29.94
CA SER A 293 15.70 15.48 -30.37
C SER A 293 16.49 16.07 -29.23
N SER A 294 17.64 15.50 -28.93
CA SER A 294 18.58 16.05 -27.95
C SER A 294 19.15 17.42 -28.37
N LYS A 295 19.21 17.70 -29.69
CA LYS A 295 19.60 19.02 -30.23
C LYS A 295 18.58 20.07 -29.81
N ARG A 296 17.27 19.84 -30.07
CA ARG A 296 16.20 20.78 -29.71
C ARG A 296 16.14 21.01 -28.19
N GLN A 297 16.40 19.97 -27.38
CA GLN A 297 16.45 20.12 -25.93
C GLN A 297 17.59 21.04 -25.50
N ARG A 298 18.78 20.94 -26.10
CA ARG A 298 19.91 21.85 -25.78
C ARG A 298 19.63 23.27 -26.22
N GLU A 299 19.13 23.46 -27.43
CA GLU A 299 18.73 24.79 -27.93
C GLU A 299 17.66 25.42 -27.02
N PHE A 300 16.71 24.65 -26.54
CA PHE A 300 15.69 25.15 -25.60
C PHE A 300 16.30 25.54 -24.24
N GLN A 301 17.31 24.84 -23.75
CA GLN A 301 18.01 25.20 -22.51
C GLN A 301 18.66 26.59 -22.59
N GLU A 302 19.14 26.99 -23.76
CA GLU A 302 19.68 28.35 -23.97
C GLU A 302 18.59 29.43 -23.79
N PHE A 303 17.36 29.17 -24.22
CA PHE A 303 16.22 30.06 -24.00
C PHE A 303 15.76 30.07 -22.55
N GLN A 304 15.84 28.93 -21.86
CA GLN A 304 15.57 28.87 -20.40
C GLN A 304 16.59 29.71 -19.63
N GLU A 305 17.88 29.61 -19.96
CA GLU A 305 18.93 30.46 -19.39
C GLU A 305 18.72 31.94 -19.68
N PHE A 306 18.42 32.29 -20.93
CA PHE A 306 18.17 33.65 -21.36
C PHE A 306 17.02 34.31 -20.60
N THR A 307 15.98 33.55 -20.30
CA THR A 307 14.80 34.00 -19.56
C THR A 307 14.91 33.86 -18.04
N ALA A 308 16.06 33.43 -17.53
CA ALA A 308 16.28 33.08 -16.12
C ALA A 308 15.24 32.09 -15.56
N SER A 309 14.75 31.20 -16.42
CA SER A 309 13.80 30.15 -16.04
C SER A 309 14.56 28.88 -15.61
N GLU A 310 13.98 28.13 -14.67
CA GLU A 310 14.57 26.85 -14.25
C GLU A 310 14.63 25.84 -15.41
N LYS A 311 15.74 25.12 -15.49
CA LYS A 311 15.98 24.12 -16.54
C LYS A 311 15.17 22.86 -16.29
N HIS A 312 13.97 22.82 -16.79
CA HIS A 312 13.09 21.67 -16.67
C HIS A 312 12.82 21.00 -18.03
N LYS A 313 12.76 19.66 -18.03
CA LYS A 313 12.27 18.92 -19.19
C LYS A 313 10.74 19.03 -19.30
N ILE A 314 10.23 19.05 -20.51
CA ILE A 314 8.78 19.00 -20.77
C ILE A 314 8.25 17.61 -20.35
N SER A 315 7.19 17.61 -19.58
CA SER A 315 6.57 16.39 -19.05
C SER A 315 5.71 15.68 -20.09
N ARG A 316 5.74 14.35 -20.11
CA ARG A 316 4.87 13.54 -20.96
C ARG A 316 3.45 13.53 -20.40
N HIS A 317 2.48 13.79 -21.25
CA HIS A 317 1.06 13.59 -20.94
C HIS A 317 0.68 12.14 -21.27
N TYR A 318 0.04 11.46 -20.30
CA TYR A 318 -0.52 10.13 -20.47
C TYR A 318 -2.05 10.27 -20.53
N ASP A 319 -2.66 9.90 -21.64
CA ASP A 319 -4.10 10.10 -21.91
C ASP A 319 -5.05 9.52 -20.84
N ILE A 320 -4.57 8.54 -20.06
CA ILE A 320 -5.37 7.81 -19.07
C ILE A 320 -5.24 8.41 -17.64
N ARG A 321 -4.23 9.26 -17.38
CA ARG A 321 -3.94 9.75 -16.01
C ARG A 321 -4.02 11.28 -15.93
N TRP A 322 -5.20 11.79 -15.62
CA TRP A 322 -5.48 13.23 -15.49
C TRP A 322 -4.68 13.97 -14.41
N LEU A 323 -4.15 13.26 -13.40
CA LEU A 323 -3.13 13.79 -12.49
C LEU A 323 -1.88 14.29 -13.25
N SER A 324 -1.54 13.63 -14.37
CA SER A 324 -0.41 14.04 -15.23
C SER A 324 -0.71 15.31 -16.03
N LEU A 325 -1.98 15.60 -16.35
CA LEU A 325 -2.35 16.81 -17.09
C LEU A 325 -2.00 18.08 -16.32
N HIS A 326 -2.31 18.13 -15.01
CA HIS A 326 -1.95 19.29 -14.19
C HIS A 326 -0.43 19.53 -14.20
N ASN A 327 0.37 18.49 -14.04
CA ASN A 327 1.83 18.62 -14.11
C ASN A 327 2.31 19.12 -15.47
N CYS A 328 1.65 18.70 -16.57
CA CYS A 328 1.96 19.17 -17.92
C CYS A 328 1.54 20.65 -18.10
N VAL A 329 0.34 21.01 -17.66
CA VAL A 329 -0.16 22.40 -17.69
C VAL A 329 0.77 23.31 -16.90
N ASN A 330 1.08 22.94 -15.68
CA ASN A 330 1.98 23.71 -14.82
C ASN A 330 3.37 23.86 -15.47
N ARG A 331 3.94 22.76 -15.99
CA ARG A 331 5.22 22.79 -16.68
C ARG A 331 5.23 23.70 -17.91
N ILE A 332 4.16 23.71 -18.70
CA ILE A 332 4.03 24.59 -19.86
C ILE A 332 3.89 26.05 -19.42
N LEU A 333 3.14 26.33 -18.35
CA LEU A 333 3.01 27.69 -17.81
C LEU A 333 4.34 28.22 -17.25
N GLU A 334 5.07 27.42 -16.48
CA GLU A 334 6.41 27.76 -16.00
C GLU A 334 7.36 28.09 -17.15
N GLN A 335 7.26 27.36 -18.23
CA GLN A 335 8.11 27.49 -19.42
C GLN A 335 7.47 28.30 -20.53
N TRP A 336 6.39 29.04 -20.29
CA TRP A 336 5.62 29.74 -21.34
C TRP A 336 6.48 30.74 -22.11
N ILE A 337 7.25 31.57 -21.40
CA ILE A 337 8.10 32.59 -22.02
C ILE A 337 9.24 31.99 -22.82
N PRO A 338 10.08 31.05 -22.24
CA PRO A 338 11.10 30.38 -23.04
C PRO A 338 10.56 29.61 -24.22
N LEU A 339 9.40 28.92 -24.09
CA LEU A 339 8.75 28.22 -25.21
C LEU A 339 8.29 29.17 -26.31
N LYS A 340 7.66 30.30 -25.92
CA LYS A 340 7.25 31.34 -26.87
C LYS A 340 8.41 31.87 -27.67
N LEU A 341 9.51 32.25 -27.02
CA LEU A 341 10.71 32.78 -27.69
C LEU A 341 11.41 31.71 -28.55
N PHE A 342 11.49 30.50 -28.07
CA PHE A 342 12.07 29.38 -28.82
C PHE A 342 11.30 29.11 -30.10
N PHE A 343 9.95 28.98 -30.06
CA PHE A 343 9.17 28.72 -31.25
C PHE A 343 9.09 29.94 -32.17
N GLN A 344 9.21 31.16 -31.66
CA GLN A 344 9.38 32.35 -32.48
C GLN A 344 10.70 32.28 -33.27
N GLY A 345 11.79 31.94 -32.64
CA GLY A 345 13.09 31.76 -33.30
C GLY A 345 13.06 30.62 -34.35
N GLN A 346 12.45 29.49 -33.99
CA GLN A 346 12.33 28.35 -34.94
C GLN A 346 11.46 28.72 -36.15
N TYR A 347 10.31 29.40 -35.95
CA TYR A 347 9.41 29.83 -37.03
C TYR A 347 10.09 30.79 -38.01
N LEU A 348 10.89 31.73 -37.49
CA LEU A 348 11.64 32.71 -38.33
C LEU A 348 12.80 32.09 -39.09
N THR A 349 13.38 30.95 -38.57
CA THR A 349 14.53 30.29 -39.21
C THR A 349 14.13 29.10 -40.07
N ASP A 350 12.89 28.59 -39.93
CA ASP A 350 12.42 27.39 -40.65
C ASP A 350 12.06 27.72 -42.10
N LYS A 351 12.98 27.41 -43.03
CA LYS A 351 12.80 27.57 -44.47
C LYS A 351 11.82 26.57 -45.09
N GLN A 352 11.43 25.49 -44.37
CA GLN A 352 10.61 24.39 -44.89
C GLN A 352 9.14 24.47 -44.51
N GLN A 353 8.70 25.54 -43.80
CA GLN A 353 7.31 25.75 -43.34
C GLN A 353 6.72 24.50 -42.64
N ASN A 354 7.38 24.03 -41.60
CA ASN A 354 6.91 22.89 -40.83
C ASN A 354 5.60 23.25 -40.10
N VAL A 355 4.49 22.64 -40.54
CA VAL A 355 3.13 22.90 -40.01
C VAL A 355 3.08 22.74 -38.48
N SER A 356 3.83 21.83 -37.91
CA SER A 356 3.89 21.64 -36.44
C SER A 356 4.54 22.84 -35.76
N CYS A 357 5.57 23.44 -36.33
CA CYS A 357 6.26 24.60 -35.77
C CYS A 357 5.37 25.85 -35.85
N GLU A 358 4.66 26.03 -36.97
CA GLU A 358 3.70 27.11 -37.15
C GLU A 358 2.55 27.04 -36.13
N PHE A 359 1.97 25.86 -35.91
CA PHE A 359 0.93 25.65 -34.88
C PHE A 359 1.43 26.01 -33.47
N LEU A 360 2.64 25.54 -33.11
CA LEU A 360 3.23 25.84 -31.81
C LEU A 360 3.52 27.34 -31.65
N TYR A 361 4.09 27.97 -32.66
CA TYR A 361 4.33 29.43 -32.70
C TYR A 361 3.02 30.22 -32.49
N ASN A 362 1.99 29.91 -33.26
CA ASN A 362 0.69 30.61 -33.17
C ASN A 362 0.04 30.37 -31.79
N SER A 363 0.11 29.16 -31.26
CA SER A 363 -0.46 28.80 -29.96
C SER A 363 0.20 29.55 -28.80
N PHE A 364 1.54 29.69 -28.78
CA PHE A 364 2.24 30.45 -27.74
C PHE A 364 2.08 31.97 -27.86
N ASN A 365 1.65 32.46 -29.00
CA ASN A 365 1.32 33.90 -29.23
C ASN A 365 -0.16 34.21 -28.96
N ASP A 366 -1.03 33.20 -28.80
CA ASP A 366 -2.45 33.42 -28.54
C ASP A 366 -2.71 33.60 -27.03
N ASN A 367 -3.13 34.82 -26.67
CA ASN A 367 -3.49 35.13 -25.28
C ASN A 367 -4.72 34.37 -24.79
N LEU A 368 -5.61 33.94 -25.68
CA LEU A 368 -6.78 33.13 -25.30
C LEU A 368 -6.35 31.71 -24.86
N ILE A 369 -5.40 31.10 -25.55
CA ILE A 369 -4.82 29.81 -25.16
C ILE A 369 -4.15 29.95 -23.80
N LEU A 370 -3.37 31.00 -23.58
CA LEU A 370 -2.75 31.25 -22.26
C LEU A 370 -3.79 31.33 -21.13
N LEU A 371 -4.92 32.02 -21.37
CA LEU A 371 -6.00 32.13 -20.38
C LEU A 371 -6.65 30.76 -20.07
N TYR A 372 -6.84 29.89 -21.07
CA TYR A 372 -7.31 28.54 -20.81
C TYR A 372 -6.30 27.72 -20.01
N PHE A 373 -5.00 27.90 -20.23
CA PHE A 373 -3.99 27.25 -19.40
C PHE A 373 -4.05 27.74 -17.95
N TYR A 374 -4.22 29.04 -17.69
CA TYR A 374 -4.45 29.57 -16.35
C TYR A 374 -5.75 29.07 -15.71
N PHE A 375 -6.80 28.89 -16.50
CA PHE A 375 -8.04 28.29 -16.02
C PHE A 375 -7.86 26.83 -15.61
N LEU A 376 -7.15 26.03 -16.43
CA LEU A 376 -6.82 24.64 -16.09
C LEU A 376 -5.90 24.56 -14.87
N ASP A 377 -4.92 25.45 -14.73
CA ASP A 377 -4.04 25.56 -13.58
C ASP A 377 -4.78 25.89 -12.27
N PHE A 378 -5.91 26.58 -12.37
CA PHE A 378 -6.79 26.82 -11.24
C PHE A 378 -7.66 25.59 -10.88
N VAL A 379 -8.31 24.97 -11.86
CA VAL A 379 -9.33 23.94 -11.59
C VAL A 379 -8.73 22.56 -11.31
N LEU A 380 -7.64 22.18 -12.00
CA LEU A 380 -7.03 20.85 -11.85
C LEU A 380 -6.46 20.57 -10.44
N PRO A 381 -5.85 21.54 -9.72
CA PRO A 381 -5.45 21.34 -8.33
C PRO A 381 -6.59 21.00 -7.39
N ILE A 382 -7.80 21.55 -7.60
CA ILE A 382 -8.99 21.24 -6.79
C ILE A 382 -9.33 19.76 -6.93
N VAL A 383 -9.32 19.25 -8.17
CA VAL A 383 -9.55 17.83 -8.49
C VAL A 383 -8.44 16.95 -7.93
N ASN A 384 -7.19 17.35 -8.11
CA ASN A 384 -6.03 16.58 -7.64
C ASN A 384 -6.00 16.47 -6.12
N LYS A 385 -6.31 17.55 -5.40
CA LYS A 385 -6.41 17.55 -3.94
C LYS A 385 -7.44 16.53 -3.45
N PHE A 386 -8.59 16.45 -4.11
CA PHE A 386 -9.61 15.46 -3.80
C PHE A 386 -9.11 14.03 -4.09
N ASN A 387 -8.52 13.78 -5.25
CA ASN A 387 -8.01 12.46 -5.61
C ASN A 387 -6.91 11.95 -4.67
N ILE A 388 -6.01 12.83 -4.20
CA ILE A 388 -4.91 12.46 -3.29
C ILE A 388 -5.45 11.87 -1.97
N ILE A 389 -6.60 12.35 -1.47
CA ILE A 389 -7.24 11.83 -0.25
C ILE A 389 -7.50 10.32 -0.39
N PHE A 390 -7.93 9.85 -1.56
CA PHE A 390 -8.33 8.45 -1.80
C PHE A 390 -7.19 7.58 -2.36
N GLN A 391 -6.00 8.13 -2.49
CA GLN A 391 -4.81 7.38 -2.90
C GLN A 391 -3.99 6.84 -1.72
N GLY A 392 -4.28 7.27 -0.49
CA GLY A 392 -3.63 6.78 0.72
C GLY A 392 -3.99 5.33 1.07
N ASP A 393 -3.16 4.68 1.90
CA ASP A 393 -3.43 3.34 2.43
C ASP A 393 -4.23 3.37 3.75
N TYR A 394 -4.54 4.57 4.29
CA TYR A 394 -5.34 4.77 5.49
C TYR A 394 -6.84 4.72 5.18
N PRO A 395 -7.69 4.33 6.15
CA PRO A 395 -9.14 4.32 5.97
C PRO A 395 -9.69 5.75 5.86
N VAL A 396 -10.51 5.98 4.84
CA VAL A 396 -11.16 7.28 4.56
C VAL A 396 -12.68 7.18 4.57
N THR A 397 -13.21 6.03 4.97
CA THR A 397 -14.66 5.75 4.94
C THR A 397 -15.44 6.73 5.81
N HIS A 398 -14.90 7.13 6.96
CA HIS A 398 -15.50 8.07 7.91
C HIS A 398 -15.59 9.52 7.40
N THR A 399 -14.68 9.96 6.53
CA THR A 399 -14.67 11.32 5.95
C THR A 399 -15.22 11.37 4.54
N PHE A 400 -15.45 10.21 3.93
CA PHE A 400 -15.76 10.09 2.50
C PHE A 400 -16.93 10.97 2.04
N PHE A 401 -18.04 10.95 2.74
CA PHE A 401 -19.21 11.78 2.42
C PHE A 401 -18.93 13.27 2.57
N LYS A 402 -18.25 13.67 3.63
CA LYS A 402 -17.84 15.05 3.90
C LYS A 402 -16.91 15.58 2.81
N ASP A 403 -15.91 14.77 2.42
CA ASP A 403 -14.92 15.16 1.42
C ASP A 403 -15.56 15.27 0.03
N MET A 404 -16.41 14.31 -0.37
CA MET A 404 -17.21 14.40 -1.60
C MET A 404 -18.12 15.62 -1.63
N SER A 405 -18.83 15.88 -0.53
CA SER A 405 -19.73 17.02 -0.41
C SER A 405 -18.99 18.35 -0.55
N SER A 406 -17.87 18.49 0.15
CA SER A 406 -17.03 19.68 0.10
C SER A 406 -16.47 19.91 -1.31
N PHE A 407 -15.98 18.86 -1.94
CA PHE A 407 -15.43 18.90 -3.29
C PHE A 407 -16.50 19.33 -4.31
N PHE A 408 -17.66 18.66 -4.31
CA PHE A 408 -18.73 18.96 -5.25
C PHE A 408 -19.25 20.40 -5.08
N ARG A 409 -19.49 20.85 -3.84
CA ARG A 409 -19.89 22.21 -3.53
C ARG A 409 -18.83 23.24 -3.92
N SER A 410 -17.54 22.92 -3.79
CA SER A 410 -16.46 23.83 -4.19
C SER A 410 -16.45 24.09 -5.71
N ILE A 411 -16.72 23.06 -6.51
CA ILE A 411 -16.88 23.23 -7.98
C ILE A 411 -18.10 24.05 -8.32
N LEU A 412 -19.26 23.74 -7.73
CA LEU A 412 -20.51 24.49 -7.97
C LEU A 412 -20.36 25.98 -7.59
N SER A 413 -19.65 26.29 -6.51
CA SER A 413 -19.45 27.67 -6.04
C SER A 413 -18.65 28.55 -7.01
N CYS A 414 -17.96 27.96 -7.98
CA CYS A 414 -17.24 28.71 -9.01
C CYS A 414 -18.19 29.42 -10.00
N PHE A 415 -19.40 28.88 -10.20
CA PHE A 415 -20.30 29.37 -11.23
C PHE A 415 -21.77 29.51 -10.77
N MET A 416 -22.12 29.07 -9.56
CA MET A 416 -23.46 29.17 -8.99
C MET A 416 -23.50 30.07 -7.74
N LYS A 417 -24.64 30.62 -7.43
CA LYS A 417 -24.88 31.47 -6.25
C LYS A 417 -24.60 30.68 -4.97
N SER A 418 -23.80 31.24 -4.09
CA SER A 418 -23.39 30.59 -2.84
C SER A 418 -24.58 30.28 -1.91
N THR A 419 -25.64 31.09 -1.96
CA THR A 419 -26.89 30.86 -1.21
C THR A 419 -27.56 29.55 -1.62
N TYR A 420 -27.68 29.28 -2.94
CA TYR A 420 -28.21 28.02 -3.46
C TYR A 420 -27.33 26.83 -3.09
N VAL A 421 -26.02 26.94 -3.35
CA VAL A 421 -25.07 25.86 -3.08
C VAL A 421 -25.02 25.47 -1.60
N LYS A 422 -25.19 26.43 -0.66
CA LYS A 422 -25.16 26.17 0.78
C LYS A 422 -26.47 25.64 1.34
N ALA A 423 -27.61 26.20 0.89
CA ALA A 423 -28.93 25.88 1.46
C ALA A 423 -29.54 24.59 0.94
N THR A 424 -29.16 24.14 -0.25
CA THR A 424 -29.73 22.95 -0.89
C THR A 424 -29.04 21.65 -0.43
N ASN A 425 -29.83 20.58 -0.20
CA ASN A 425 -29.25 19.27 0.08
C ASN A 425 -28.38 18.80 -1.08
N LEU A 426 -27.40 17.95 -0.76
CA LEU A 426 -26.40 17.50 -1.75
C LEU A 426 -27.04 16.76 -2.94
N SER A 427 -28.03 15.91 -2.67
CA SER A 427 -28.81 15.16 -3.69
C SER A 427 -29.59 16.05 -4.63
N ASP A 428 -30.09 17.17 -4.10
CA ASP A 428 -31.03 18.08 -4.79
C ASP A 428 -30.31 19.20 -5.56
N LEU A 429 -29.00 19.34 -5.36
CA LEU A 429 -28.18 20.27 -6.12
C LEU A 429 -28.21 19.93 -7.60
N ASP A 430 -28.70 20.85 -8.42
CA ASP A 430 -28.81 20.69 -9.87
C ASP A 430 -27.84 21.63 -10.60
N PRO A 431 -26.77 21.09 -11.22
CA PRO A 431 -25.82 21.90 -11.98
C PRO A 431 -26.42 22.62 -13.20
N ASP A 432 -27.59 22.16 -13.70
CA ASP A 432 -28.28 22.75 -14.86
C ASP A 432 -29.29 23.83 -14.47
N ALA A 433 -29.50 24.10 -13.18
CA ALA A 433 -30.43 25.12 -12.69
C ALA A 433 -29.94 26.55 -13.00
N SER A 434 -30.15 26.99 -14.23
CA SER A 434 -29.64 28.28 -14.79
C SER A 434 -30.06 29.52 -14.01
N MET A 435 -31.19 29.50 -13.29
CA MET A 435 -31.67 30.57 -12.40
C MET A 435 -30.71 30.87 -11.22
N HIS A 436 -29.89 29.89 -10.90
CA HIS A 436 -28.90 29.98 -9.83
C HIS A 436 -27.47 30.26 -10.31
N TYR A 437 -27.26 30.45 -11.62
CA TYR A 437 -25.96 30.81 -12.12
C TYR A 437 -25.55 32.24 -11.72
N LEU A 438 -24.23 32.38 -11.54
CA LEU A 438 -23.62 33.71 -11.46
C LEU A 438 -23.60 34.35 -12.85
N PRO A 439 -23.64 35.70 -12.95
CA PRO A 439 -23.28 36.39 -14.18
C PRO A 439 -21.91 35.91 -14.68
N LEU A 440 -21.74 35.80 -15.99
CA LEU A 440 -20.52 35.24 -16.59
C LEU A 440 -19.23 35.92 -16.08
N ASN A 441 -19.26 37.23 -15.91
CA ASN A 441 -18.15 38.03 -15.43
C ASN A 441 -17.91 37.96 -13.92
N GLU A 442 -18.83 37.36 -13.15
CA GLU A 442 -18.72 37.15 -11.71
C GLU A 442 -18.28 35.73 -11.35
N MET A 443 -18.18 34.83 -12.33
CA MET A 443 -17.65 33.48 -12.12
C MET A 443 -16.20 33.51 -11.65
N TYR A 444 -15.86 32.61 -10.73
CA TYR A 444 -14.49 32.47 -10.25
C TYR A 444 -13.68 31.51 -11.12
N LEU A 445 -12.77 32.04 -11.92
CA LEU A 445 -11.93 31.25 -12.85
C LEU A 445 -10.46 31.19 -12.44
N GLY A 446 -10.13 31.66 -11.23
CA GLY A 446 -8.76 31.70 -10.70
C GLY A 446 -8.10 33.10 -10.83
N VAL A 447 -7.15 33.36 -9.95
CA VAL A 447 -6.46 34.66 -9.83
C VAL A 447 -5.67 35.01 -11.11
N ASN A 448 -5.01 34.01 -11.71
CA ASN A 448 -4.18 34.23 -12.91
C ASN A 448 -5.03 34.58 -14.11
N VAL A 449 -6.24 34.03 -14.26
CA VAL A 449 -7.21 34.43 -15.28
C VAL A 449 -7.63 35.88 -15.05
N ALA A 450 -8.04 36.24 -13.83
CA ALA A 450 -8.47 37.59 -13.49
C ALA A 450 -7.37 38.63 -13.78
N LYS A 451 -6.12 38.35 -13.41
CA LYS A 451 -4.97 39.24 -13.68
C LYS A 451 -4.66 39.44 -15.16
N ASN A 452 -4.96 38.46 -16.03
CA ASN A 452 -4.58 38.46 -17.43
C ASN A 452 -5.76 38.70 -18.40
N LEU A 453 -6.98 38.80 -17.86
CA LEU A 453 -8.21 38.96 -18.67
C LEU A 453 -8.17 40.17 -19.59
N TYR A 454 -7.51 41.28 -19.18
CA TYR A 454 -7.36 42.50 -19.99
C TYR A 454 -6.73 42.23 -21.37
N LYS A 455 -5.96 41.16 -21.52
CA LYS A 455 -5.31 40.79 -22.80
C LYS A 455 -6.29 40.43 -23.92
N ILE A 456 -7.54 40.07 -23.56
CA ILE A 456 -8.61 39.73 -24.51
C ILE A 456 -9.82 40.68 -24.38
N GLN A 457 -9.88 41.57 -23.38
CA GLN A 457 -11.02 42.48 -23.14
C GLN A 457 -11.30 43.46 -24.29
N GLY A 458 -10.31 43.74 -25.15
CA GLY A 458 -10.50 44.54 -26.36
C GLY A 458 -11.46 43.92 -27.39
N ASN A 459 -11.78 42.62 -27.27
CA ASN A 459 -12.76 41.90 -28.08
C ASN A 459 -13.83 41.23 -27.18
N GLN A 460 -14.97 41.93 -27.04
CA GLN A 460 -16.07 41.48 -26.18
C GLN A 460 -16.60 40.09 -26.56
N THR A 461 -16.63 39.77 -27.84
CA THR A 461 -17.09 38.46 -28.33
C THR A 461 -16.16 37.33 -27.85
N ILE A 462 -14.85 37.51 -27.97
CA ILE A 462 -13.85 36.52 -27.53
C ILE A 462 -13.92 36.37 -26.02
N ALA A 463 -14.03 37.46 -25.28
CA ALA A 463 -14.14 37.38 -23.80
C ALA A 463 -15.44 36.67 -23.39
N HIS A 464 -16.57 36.96 -24.03
CA HIS A 464 -17.84 36.29 -23.76
C HIS A 464 -17.75 34.79 -24.06
N ASP A 465 -17.21 34.40 -25.20
CA ASP A 465 -17.02 33.00 -25.58
C ASP A 465 -16.10 32.24 -24.60
N PHE A 466 -15.03 32.88 -24.13
CA PHE A 466 -14.15 32.32 -23.11
C PHE A 466 -14.91 32.00 -21.83
N PHE A 467 -15.64 32.96 -21.27
CA PHE A 467 -16.45 32.75 -20.07
C PHE A 467 -17.53 31.69 -20.29
N LYS A 468 -18.19 31.69 -21.43
CA LYS A 468 -19.21 30.70 -21.75
C LYS A 468 -18.66 29.27 -21.81
N ARG A 469 -17.48 29.08 -22.40
CA ARG A 469 -16.81 27.78 -22.44
C ARG A 469 -16.36 27.32 -21.04
N CYS A 470 -15.84 28.23 -20.20
CA CYS A 470 -15.51 27.91 -18.81
C CYS A 470 -16.76 27.54 -17.99
N GLN A 471 -17.91 28.24 -18.22
CA GLN A 471 -19.18 27.87 -17.61
C GLN A 471 -19.62 26.46 -18.04
N LEU A 472 -19.59 26.15 -19.33
CA LEU A 472 -19.94 24.84 -19.86
C LEU A 472 -19.01 23.75 -19.32
N PHE A 473 -17.73 24.05 -19.14
CA PHE A 473 -16.79 23.12 -18.48
C PHE A 473 -17.26 22.78 -17.06
N PHE A 474 -17.60 23.78 -16.23
CA PHE A 474 -18.07 23.54 -14.86
C PHE A 474 -19.41 22.79 -14.82
N ILE A 475 -20.35 23.13 -15.68
CA ILE A 475 -21.64 22.44 -15.80
C ILE A 475 -21.40 20.96 -16.15
N ASN A 476 -20.61 20.69 -17.18
CA ASN A 476 -20.30 19.31 -17.59
C ASN A 476 -19.55 18.56 -16.51
N LEU A 477 -18.55 19.19 -15.88
CA LEU A 477 -17.81 18.57 -14.77
C LEU A 477 -18.76 18.20 -13.62
N SER A 478 -19.62 19.13 -13.21
CA SER A 478 -20.56 18.91 -12.11
C SER A 478 -21.59 17.81 -12.42
N ASN A 479 -22.14 17.79 -13.63
CA ASN A 479 -23.07 16.74 -14.07
C ASN A 479 -22.38 15.36 -14.10
N GLN A 480 -21.16 15.28 -14.61
CA GLN A 480 -20.40 14.04 -14.61
C GLN A 480 -20.01 13.59 -13.19
N LEU A 481 -19.69 14.51 -12.30
CA LEU A 481 -19.44 14.17 -10.89
C LEU A 481 -20.71 13.67 -10.22
N LYS A 482 -21.86 14.35 -10.43
CA LYS A 482 -23.15 13.95 -9.85
C LYS A 482 -23.58 12.55 -10.31
N SER A 483 -23.36 12.20 -11.57
CA SER A 483 -23.73 10.89 -12.13
C SER A 483 -22.78 9.75 -11.73
N ARG A 484 -21.54 10.05 -11.35
CA ARG A 484 -20.49 9.06 -11.11
C ARG A 484 -20.16 8.85 -9.63
N LEU A 485 -20.24 9.91 -8.83
CA LEU A 485 -20.01 9.83 -7.40
C LEU A 485 -21.30 9.44 -6.65
N PRO A 486 -21.22 8.67 -5.57
CA PRO A 486 -22.39 8.23 -4.80
C PRO A 486 -22.90 9.33 -3.86
N LEU A 487 -23.23 10.50 -4.42
CA LEU A 487 -23.65 11.70 -3.67
C LEU A 487 -25.04 11.55 -3.03
N ASP A 488 -25.87 10.68 -3.59
CA ASP A 488 -27.24 10.36 -3.18
C ASP A 488 -27.33 9.16 -2.22
N LYS A 489 -26.23 8.43 -2.00
CA LYS A 489 -26.26 7.22 -1.19
C LYS A 489 -26.21 7.55 0.31
N GLU A 490 -27.36 7.36 0.99
CA GLU A 490 -27.52 7.54 2.44
C GLU A 490 -26.46 6.75 3.23
N LEU A 491 -26.06 5.58 2.75
CA LEU A 491 -25.05 4.73 3.37
C LEU A 491 -23.76 5.52 3.75
N PHE A 492 -23.21 6.30 2.84
CA PHE A 492 -21.96 7.02 3.10
C PHE A 492 -22.15 8.19 4.08
N LYS A 493 -23.36 8.74 4.16
CA LYS A 493 -23.71 9.73 5.15
C LYS A 493 -23.82 9.09 6.54
N GLU A 494 -24.47 7.92 6.65
CA GLU A 494 -24.57 7.15 7.88
C GLU A 494 -23.21 6.68 8.39
N LEU A 495 -22.27 6.32 7.50
CA LEU A 495 -20.91 5.91 7.88
C LEU A 495 -20.07 7.02 8.53
N GLN A 496 -20.54 8.26 8.59
CA GLN A 496 -19.89 9.32 9.37
C GLN A 496 -19.87 9.04 10.88
N PHE A 497 -20.72 8.10 11.38
CA PHE A 497 -20.62 7.63 12.77
C PHE A 497 -19.23 7.09 13.14
N LEU A 498 -18.45 6.67 12.15
CA LEU A 498 -17.06 6.20 12.35
C LEU A 498 -16.12 7.33 12.76
N ASP A 499 -16.44 8.60 12.46
CA ASP A 499 -15.61 9.74 12.81
C ASP A 499 -15.67 9.98 14.34
N PRO A 500 -14.53 9.91 15.05
CA PRO A 500 -14.48 10.15 16.48
C PRO A 500 -15.12 11.47 16.91
N GLN A 501 -15.04 12.52 16.08
CA GLN A 501 -15.67 13.82 16.36
C GLN A 501 -17.21 13.71 16.31
N VAL A 502 -17.75 12.93 15.41
CA VAL A 502 -19.20 12.67 15.31
C VAL A 502 -19.66 11.87 16.53
N VAL A 503 -18.88 10.87 16.94
CA VAL A 503 -19.19 10.06 18.13
C VAL A 503 -19.32 10.93 19.37
N VAL A 504 -18.41 11.86 19.60
CA VAL A 504 -18.34 12.62 20.85
C VAL A 504 -19.19 13.88 20.83
N TYR A 505 -19.21 14.63 19.73
CA TYR A 505 -19.75 16.00 19.72
C TYR A 505 -21.11 16.15 19.01
N GLN A 506 -21.53 15.20 18.17
CA GLN A 506 -22.84 15.30 17.52
C GLN A 506 -23.93 14.67 18.39
N GLU A 507 -25.17 15.16 18.23
CA GLU A 507 -26.33 14.56 18.85
C GLU A 507 -26.54 13.09 18.46
N PHE A 508 -27.17 12.31 19.31
CA PHE A 508 -27.46 10.93 19.03
C PHE A 508 -28.42 10.80 17.83
N SER A 509 -28.05 9.91 16.93
CA SER A 509 -28.89 9.41 15.84
C SER A 509 -28.78 7.89 15.82
N SER A 510 -29.91 7.19 15.83
CA SER A 510 -29.93 5.73 15.81
C SER A 510 -29.25 5.17 14.55
N LEU A 511 -28.49 4.09 14.73
CA LEU A 511 -27.80 3.38 13.66
C LEU A 511 -28.65 2.28 13.01
N ILE A 512 -29.92 2.11 13.42
CA ILE A 512 -30.77 1.01 12.98
C ILE A 512 -30.83 0.87 11.46
N ASN A 513 -30.95 1.97 10.71
CA ASN A 513 -31.00 1.96 9.25
C ASN A 513 -29.70 1.48 8.62
N LEU A 514 -28.57 1.82 9.23
CA LEU A 514 -27.27 1.36 8.79
C LEU A 514 -27.05 -0.13 9.11
N LEU A 515 -27.33 -0.53 10.36
CA LEU A 515 -27.13 -1.90 10.83
C LEU A 515 -27.96 -2.91 10.04
N SER A 516 -29.21 -2.56 9.72
CA SER A 516 -30.13 -3.41 8.91
C SER A 516 -29.63 -3.66 7.46
N LYS A 517 -28.68 -2.87 6.97
CA LYS A 517 -28.05 -3.10 5.64
C LYS A 517 -27.03 -4.23 5.66
N PHE A 518 -26.61 -4.71 6.84
CA PHE A 518 -25.54 -5.68 7.00
C PHE A 518 -25.97 -6.96 7.78
N PRO A 519 -27.05 -7.65 7.39
CA PRO A 519 -27.56 -8.81 8.13
C PRO A 519 -26.56 -9.98 8.20
N ASN A 520 -25.59 -10.05 7.28
CA ASN A 520 -24.56 -11.10 7.30
C ASN A 520 -23.55 -10.93 8.43
N ILE A 521 -23.42 -9.74 9.01
CA ILE A 521 -22.44 -9.42 10.04
C ILE A 521 -23.06 -8.90 11.34
N VAL A 522 -24.29 -8.39 11.27
CA VAL A 522 -25.07 -7.91 12.40
C VAL A 522 -26.38 -8.71 12.45
N PRO A 523 -26.46 -9.76 13.27
CA PRO A 523 -27.71 -10.47 13.51
C PRO A 523 -28.77 -9.53 14.08
N GLU A 524 -30.05 -9.77 13.77
CA GLU A 524 -31.16 -8.91 14.19
C GLU A 524 -31.23 -8.74 15.72
N GLU A 525 -30.89 -9.79 16.45
CA GLU A 525 -30.86 -9.81 17.91
C GLU A 525 -29.84 -8.86 18.52
N VAL A 526 -28.79 -8.50 17.80
CA VAL A 526 -27.67 -7.66 18.27
C VAL A 526 -27.85 -6.19 17.89
N ILE A 527 -28.77 -5.86 17.00
CA ILE A 527 -29.00 -4.48 16.52
C ILE A 527 -29.29 -3.54 17.69
N GLN A 528 -30.16 -3.94 18.61
CA GLN A 528 -30.53 -3.12 19.76
C GLN A 528 -29.32 -2.89 20.70
N ASP A 529 -28.48 -3.89 20.89
CA ASP A 529 -27.30 -3.78 21.75
C ASP A 529 -26.30 -2.78 21.14
N ILE A 530 -26.05 -2.85 19.83
CA ILE A 530 -25.16 -1.91 19.14
C ILE A 530 -25.68 -0.48 19.24
N ASP A 531 -26.97 -0.27 19.04
CA ASP A 531 -27.58 1.07 19.11
C ASP A 531 -27.52 1.65 20.52
N ASN A 532 -27.73 0.80 21.56
CA ASN A 532 -27.54 1.17 22.97
C ASN A 532 -26.07 1.49 23.26
N GLU A 533 -25.13 0.65 22.86
CA GLU A 533 -23.69 0.90 23.03
C GLU A 533 -23.30 2.26 22.40
N TYR A 534 -23.80 2.56 21.19
CA TYR A 534 -23.54 3.83 20.51
C TYR A 534 -24.10 5.03 21.26
N ARG A 535 -25.32 4.90 21.83
CA ARG A 535 -25.93 5.95 22.63
C ARG A 535 -25.14 6.20 23.91
N GLU A 536 -24.71 5.14 24.59
CA GLU A 536 -23.93 5.22 25.83
C GLU A 536 -22.56 5.86 25.63
N MET A 537 -21.87 5.54 24.48
CA MET A 537 -20.58 6.13 24.11
C MET A 537 -20.58 7.65 24.12
N LYS A 538 -21.72 8.30 23.76
CA LYS A 538 -21.86 9.76 23.71
C LYS A 538 -21.85 10.42 25.08
N LEU A 539 -22.17 9.66 26.11
CA LEU A 539 -22.25 10.13 27.50
C LEU A 539 -21.03 9.69 28.32
N ASP A 540 -20.21 8.80 27.79
CA ASP A 540 -19.06 8.24 28.51
C ASP A 540 -17.87 9.20 28.48
N LEU A 541 -17.44 9.63 29.67
CA LEU A 541 -16.27 10.50 29.84
C LEU A 541 -14.98 9.83 29.39
N ASP A 542 -14.86 8.50 29.52
CA ASP A 542 -13.68 7.78 29.06
C ASP A 542 -13.54 7.91 27.54
N VAL A 543 -14.64 7.81 26.78
CA VAL A 543 -14.68 8.00 25.33
C VAL A 543 -14.28 9.44 24.95
N SER A 544 -14.82 10.44 25.66
CA SER A 544 -14.49 11.85 25.44
C SER A 544 -13.01 12.17 25.73
N ASN A 545 -12.43 11.54 26.76
CA ASN A 545 -11.04 11.70 27.14
C ASN A 545 -10.08 11.09 26.11
N LEU A 546 -10.49 10.04 25.36
CA LEU A 546 -9.67 9.48 24.28
C LEU A 546 -9.39 10.53 23.17
N LEU A 547 -10.34 11.42 22.89
CA LEU A 547 -10.14 12.52 21.95
C LEU A 547 -9.16 13.57 22.49
N SER A 548 -9.27 13.92 23.76
CA SER A 548 -8.45 14.97 24.38
C SER A 548 -6.99 14.57 24.51
N SER A 549 -6.69 13.28 24.71
CA SER A 549 -5.34 12.74 24.90
C SER A 549 -4.57 12.48 23.60
N GLY A 550 -5.23 12.48 22.44
CA GLY A 550 -4.64 12.13 21.12
C GLY A 550 -4.01 13.30 20.34
N SER A 551 -3.98 14.53 20.87
CA SER A 551 -3.64 15.74 20.09
C SER A 551 -2.14 16.08 20.01
N SER A 552 -1.22 15.11 20.06
CA SER A 552 0.24 15.38 19.98
C SER A 552 0.87 15.20 18.61
N ASN A 553 0.12 14.93 17.55
CA ASN A 553 0.67 14.87 16.19
C ASN A 553 0.43 16.18 15.42
N ILE A 554 1.49 16.69 14.80
CA ILE A 554 1.62 17.98 14.10
C ILE A 554 0.55 18.22 13.02
N ASN A 555 -0.25 17.23 12.62
CA ASN A 555 -1.27 17.32 11.56
C ASN A 555 -2.73 17.30 12.04
N ASN A 556 -3.04 17.40 13.31
CA ASN A 556 -4.42 17.46 13.85
C ASN A 556 -5.43 16.41 13.32
N SER A 557 -4.99 15.32 12.70
CA SER A 557 -5.88 14.23 12.27
C SER A 557 -5.88 13.13 13.32
N PHE A 558 -7.03 12.91 13.96
CA PHE A 558 -7.26 11.77 14.83
C PHE A 558 -7.09 10.48 14.02
N ASN A 559 -6.30 9.55 14.54
CA ASN A 559 -6.22 8.21 13.96
C ASN A 559 -7.51 7.45 14.34
N VAL A 560 -8.44 7.33 13.38
CA VAL A 560 -9.72 6.66 13.55
C VAL A 560 -9.55 5.19 13.94
N GLU A 561 -8.50 4.52 13.47
CA GLU A 561 -8.21 3.12 13.77
C GLU A 561 -7.79 2.96 15.24
N GLU A 562 -6.92 3.85 15.72
CA GLU A 562 -6.49 3.88 17.11
C GLU A 562 -7.65 4.17 18.05
N PHE A 563 -8.55 5.10 17.67
CA PHE A 563 -9.76 5.40 18.42
C PHE A 563 -10.62 4.14 18.60
N TRP A 564 -11.02 3.49 17.52
CA TRP A 564 -11.88 2.31 17.57
C TRP A 564 -11.18 1.10 18.21
N HIS A 565 -9.86 1.01 18.10
CA HIS A 565 -9.10 0.03 18.86
C HIS A 565 -9.18 0.28 20.37
N LYS A 566 -8.95 1.51 20.81
CA LYS A 566 -9.08 1.89 22.25
C LYS A 566 -10.48 1.67 22.76
N ILE A 567 -11.51 2.03 21.98
CA ILE A 567 -12.93 1.77 22.33
C ILE A 567 -13.15 0.27 22.56
N SER A 568 -12.63 -0.58 21.70
CA SER A 568 -12.78 -2.04 21.85
C SER A 568 -12.07 -2.63 23.08
N CYS A 569 -11.20 -1.86 23.74
CA CYS A 569 -10.49 -2.26 24.95
C CYS A 569 -11.11 -1.73 26.25
N LEU A 570 -12.11 -0.82 26.15
CA LEU A 570 -12.75 -0.24 27.34
C LEU A 570 -13.57 -1.31 28.08
N LYS A 571 -13.41 -1.35 29.40
CA LYS A 571 -14.06 -2.32 30.26
C LYS A 571 -14.92 -1.63 31.31
N ASP A 572 -16.00 -2.29 31.71
CA ASP A 572 -16.82 -1.90 32.83
C ASP A 572 -16.19 -2.31 34.18
N ASN A 573 -16.87 -1.96 35.26
CA ASN A 573 -16.45 -2.31 36.62
C ASN A 573 -16.39 -3.82 36.90
N ASN A 574 -17.03 -4.63 36.07
CA ASN A 574 -17.02 -6.10 36.12
C ASN A 574 -15.96 -6.72 35.18
N ASN A 575 -15.06 -5.91 34.59
CA ASN A 575 -14.02 -6.33 33.64
C ASN A 575 -14.57 -6.88 32.33
N LYS A 576 -15.85 -6.62 31.97
CA LYS A 576 -16.48 -6.94 30.69
C LYS A 576 -16.27 -5.78 29.71
N LEU A 577 -16.10 -6.07 28.41
CA LEU A 577 -15.99 -5.04 27.37
C LEU A 577 -17.28 -4.22 27.31
N LYS A 578 -17.16 -2.88 27.38
CA LYS A 578 -18.28 -1.96 27.34
C LYS A 578 -18.93 -1.85 25.95
N TYR A 579 -18.11 -1.84 24.90
CA TYR A 579 -18.47 -1.47 23.52
C TYR A 579 -18.00 -2.53 22.52
N GLU A 580 -18.22 -3.81 22.83
CA GLU A 580 -17.72 -4.93 22.03
C GLU A 580 -18.38 -4.97 20.65
N ASN A 581 -19.71 -4.84 20.59
CA ASN A 581 -20.47 -5.02 19.36
C ASN A 581 -20.28 -3.84 18.39
N ILE A 582 -20.41 -2.61 18.89
CA ILE A 582 -20.25 -1.39 18.06
C ILE A 582 -18.81 -1.26 17.55
N SER A 583 -17.80 -1.56 18.38
CA SER A 583 -16.41 -1.47 17.96
C SER A 583 -16.06 -2.52 16.91
N LYS A 584 -16.62 -3.73 17.03
CA LYS A 584 -16.50 -4.78 16.01
C LYS A 584 -17.09 -4.33 14.67
N PHE A 585 -18.32 -3.80 14.70
CA PHE A 585 -18.99 -3.27 13.52
C PHE A 585 -18.21 -2.11 12.89
N ALA A 586 -17.75 -1.15 13.70
CA ALA A 586 -16.97 0.00 13.22
C ALA A 586 -15.67 -0.43 12.52
N LYS A 587 -14.90 -1.35 13.12
CA LYS A 587 -13.68 -1.91 12.53
C LYS A 587 -13.95 -2.57 11.18
N GLN A 588 -15.08 -3.28 11.02
CA GLN A 588 -15.50 -3.87 9.76
C GLN A 588 -15.84 -2.78 8.73
N MET A 589 -16.59 -1.74 9.11
CA MET A 589 -16.96 -0.63 8.20
C MET A 589 -15.75 0.18 7.73
N LEU A 590 -14.70 0.33 8.53
CA LEU A 590 -13.43 0.95 8.13
C LEU A 590 -12.73 0.17 6.98
N SER A 591 -13.07 -1.10 6.79
CA SER A 591 -12.53 -1.95 5.73
C SER A 591 -13.26 -1.80 4.39
N LEU A 592 -14.29 -0.95 4.29
CA LEU A 592 -14.94 -0.68 3.00
C LEU A 592 -13.98 0.01 2.03
N PRO A 593 -13.93 -0.40 0.76
CA PRO A 593 -13.07 0.21 -0.24
C PRO A 593 -13.74 1.45 -0.84
N VAL A 594 -12.97 2.43 -1.27
CA VAL A 594 -13.45 3.63 -1.98
C VAL A 594 -12.71 3.88 -3.30
N SER A 595 -11.62 3.16 -3.54
CA SER A 595 -10.81 3.29 -4.76
C SER A 595 -10.13 1.98 -5.13
N ASN A 596 -9.70 1.82 -6.39
CA ASN A 596 -8.88 0.70 -6.86
C ASN A 596 -7.38 1.04 -6.98
N VAL A 597 -6.94 2.17 -6.45
CA VAL A 597 -5.55 2.66 -6.54
C VAL A 597 -4.52 1.63 -6.05
N LYS A 598 -4.89 0.77 -5.10
CA LYS A 598 -4.01 -0.33 -4.67
C LYS A 598 -3.65 -1.27 -5.82
N CYS A 599 -4.59 -1.61 -6.68
CA CYS A 599 -4.34 -2.46 -7.86
C CYS A 599 -3.47 -1.75 -8.90
N GLU A 600 -3.63 -0.43 -9.10
CA GLU A 600 -2.73 0.35 -9.96
C GLU A 600 -1.28 0.32 -9.44
N ARG A 601 -1.09 0.41 -8.12
CA ARG A 601 0.24 0.26 -7.49
C ARG A 601 0.79 -1.16 -7.64
N ILE A 602 -0.06 -2.18 -7.53
CA ILE A 602 0.30 -3.57 -7.78
C ILE A 602 0.80 -3.74 -9.22
N PHE A 603 0.09 -3.22 -10.21
CA PHE A 603 0.55 -3.26 -11.60
C PHE A 603 1.85 -2.48 -11.82
N SER A 604 2.02 -1.35 -11.15
CA SER A 604 3.29 -0.61 -11.20
C SER A 604 4.45 -1.43 -10.64
N GLU A 605 4.25 -2.18 -9.56
CA GLU A 605 5.25 -3.08 -8.97
C GLU A 605 5.45 -4.32 -9.86
N PHE A 606 4.36 -4.89 -10.39
CA PHE A 606 4.37 -6.00 -11.32
C PHE A 606 5.23 -5.69 -12.55
N ASN A 607 5.04 -4.51 -13.17
CA ASN A 607 5.79 -4.06 -14.33
C ASN A 607 7.25 -3.72 -14.02
N ARG A 608 7.60 -3.40 -12.77
CA ARG A 608 9.00 -3.25 -12.33
C ARG A 608 9.72 -4.58 -12.16
N ILE A 609 8.98 -5.64 -11.83
CA ILE A 609 9.52 -7.01 -11.70
C ILE A 609 9.59 -7.66 -13.07
N LYS A 610 8.52 -7.58 -13.86
CA LYS A 610 8.38 -8.17 -15.19
C LYS A 610 8.62 -7.10 -16.25
N ILE A 611 9.88 -6.89 -16.59
CA ILE A 611 10.34 -5.97 -17.67
C ILE A 611 10.55 -6.76 -18.97
N ASP A 612 10.80 -6.07 -20.10
CA ASP A 612 11.02 -6.70 -21.41
C ASP A 612 12.11 -7.78 -21.37
N ASP A 613 13.21 -7.52 -20.66
CA ASP A 613 14.30 -8.49 -20.47
C ASP A 613 13.94 -9.66 -19.52
N ARG A 614 12.82 -9.58 -18.79
CA ARG A 614 12.31 -10.57 -17.85
C ARG A 614 10.85 -10.90 -18.11
N ASN A 615 10.41 -10.86 -19.37
CA ASN A 615 9.02 -11.07 -19.77
C ASN A 615 8.52 -12.51 -19.57
N LYS A 616 9.44 -13.47 -19.44
CA LYS A 616 9.15 -14.90 -19.26
C LYS A 616 8.79 -15.30 -17.82
N PHE A 617 8.89 -14.41 -16.83
CA PHE A 617 8.47 -14.73 -15.48
C PHE A 617 7.01 -15.15 -15.43
N HIS A 618 6.75 -16.31 -14.82
CA HIS A 618 5.39 -16.75 -14.50
C HIS A 618 4.75 -15.81 -13.49
N ASN A 619 3.48 -15.45 -13.69
CA ASN A 619 2.76 -14.51 -12.84
C ASN A 619 2.67 -14.99 -11.38
N LYS A 620 2.66 -16.31 -11.14
CA LYS A 620 2.77 -16.90 -9.80
C LYS A 620 4.06 -16.52 -9.08
N ASN A 621 5.19 -16.49 -9.79
CA ASN A 621 6.48 -16.09 -9.22
C ASN A 621 6.52 -14.59 -8.94
N VAL A 622 5.93 -13.77 -9.83
CA VAL A 622 5.77 -12.33 -9.60
C VAL A 622 4.89 -12.09 -8.37
N SER A 623 3.80 -12.83 -8.21
CA SER A 623 2.94 -12.75 -7.00
C SER A 623 3.71 -13.06 -5.72
N ALA A 624 4.53 -14.10 -5.72
CA ALA A 624 5.37 -14.43 -4.57
C ALA A 624 6.37 -13.31 -4.22
N LEU A 625 6.97 -12.66 -5.24
CA LEU A 625 7.85 -11.51 -5.02
C LEU A 625 7.10 -10.30 -4.46
N ILE A 626 5.88 -10.02 -4.91
CA ILE A 626 5.05 -8.93 -4.38
C ILE A 626 4.71 -9.20 -2.90
N HIS A 627 4.31 -10.43 -2.54
CA HIS A 627 4.08 -10.82 -1.14
C HIS A 627 5.34 -10.64 -0.28
N ALA A 628 6.49 -11.08 -0.78
CA ALA A 628 7.76 -10.91 -0.08
C ALA A 628 8.09 -9.42 0.15
N LYS A 629 7.91 -8.57 -0.85
CA LYS A 629 8.13 -7.12 -0.75
C LYS A 629 7.16 -6.45 0.23
N GLU A 630 5.87 -6.78 0.18
CA GLU A 630 4.90 -6.23 1.14
C GLU A 630 5.24 -6.65 2.56
N GLY A 631 5.63 -7.92 2.76
CA GLY A 631 6.04 -8.41 4.07
C GLY A 631 7.33 -7.76 4.60
N LEU A 632 8.30 -7.48 3.73
CA LEU A 632 9.52 -6.75 4.11
C LEU A 632 9.21 -5.29 4.48
N ARG A 633 8.30 -4.62 3.76
CA ARG A 633 7.84 -3.26 4.11
C ARG A 633 7.18 -3.21 5.50
N ASP A 634 6.43 -4.25 5.88
CA ASP A 634 5.77 -4.32 7.20
C ASP A 634 6.78 -4.36 8.37
N VAL A 635 7.98 -4.87 8.15
CA VAL A 635 9.05 -4.90 9.15
C VAL A 635 10.07 -3.76 9.00
N GLY A 636 9.79 -2.80 8.12
CA GLY A 636 10.57 -1.58 7.92
C GLY A 636 11.67 -1.67 6.88
N SER A 637 12.06 -2.79 6.38
CA SER A 637 12.90 -3.14 5.23
C SER A 637 13.81 -4.36 5.49
N CYS A 638 14.57 -4.81 4.50
CA CYS A 638 15.46 -5.97 4.60
C CYS A 638 16.54 -5.88 5.72
N PRO A 639 17.13 -4.72 6.09
CA PRO A 639 18.03 -4.66 7.23
C PRO A 639 17.38 -5.04 8.56
N ASN A 640 16.14 -4.63 8.78
CA ASN A 640 15.39 -4.89 10.02
C ASN A 640 14.74 -6.29 10.04
N PHE A 641 14.60 -6.90 8.86
CA PHE A 641 13.99 -8.20 8.71
C PHE A 641 14.84 -9.29 9.38
N GLN A 642 14.19 -10.15 10.18
CA GLN A 642 14.82 -11.33 10.80
C GLN A 642 14.05 -12.57 10.39
N PRO A 643 14.71 -13.54 9.73
CA PRO A 643 14.09 -14.82 9.40
C PRO A 643 13.64 -15.58 10.65
N ASP A 644 12.40 -16.02 10.68
CA ASP A 644 11.85 -16.80 11.79
C ASP A 644 12.14 -18.30 11.68
N VAL A 645 11.75 -19.05 12.71
CA VAL A 645 11.98 -20.51 12.79
C VAL A 645 11.24 -21.26 11.66
N ARG A 646 10.09 -20.73 11.21
CA ARG A 646 9.31 -21.36 10.14
C ARG A 646 10.00 -21.20 8.79
N MET A 647 10.53 -20.03 8.49
CA MET A 647 11.33 -19.80 7.28
C MET A 647 12.55 -20.73 7.23
N ILE A 648 13.23 -20.93 8.37
CA ILE A 648 14.37 -21.85 8.46
C ILE A 648 13.95 -23.30 8.15
N LYS A 649 12.77 -23.73 8.61
CA LYS A 649 12.22 -25.04 8.29
C LYS A 649 11.88 -25.22 6.81
N LEU A 650 11.38 -24.14 6.16
CA LEU A 650 11.09 -24.14 4.73
C LEU A 650 12.34 -24.25 3.84
N MET A 651 13.54 -24.02 4.42
CA MET A 651 14.83 -24.20 3.73
C MET A 651 15.25 -25.68 3.58
N ASP A 652 14.40 -26.64 3.92
CA ASP A 652 14.66 -28.06 3.66
C ASP A 652 14.43 -28.37 2.18
N ASP A 653 15.31 -29.17 1.56
CA ASP A 653 15.32 -29.44 0.11
C ASP A 653 13.97 -29.93 -0.43
N LYS A 654 13.22 -30.69 0.35
CA LYS A 654 11.89 -31.20 -0.02
C LYS A 654 10.84 -30.09 -0.16
N THR A 655 10.97 -29.03 0.64
CA THR A 655 10.03 -27.89 0.66
C THR A 655 10.53 -26.74 -0.18
N LEU A 656 11.83 -26.46 -0.15
CA LEU A 656 12.45 -25.34 -0.86
C LEU A 656 12.21 -25.40 -2.36
N TYR A 657 12.34 -26.58 -2.99
CA TYR A 657 12.22 -26.77 -4.45
C TYR A 657 10.87 -27.32 -4.90
N LYS A 658 9.86 -27.39 -4.01
CA LYS A 658 8.58 -28.05 -4.30
C LYS A 658 7.84 -27.52 -5.52
N ASN A 659 7.97 -26.24 -5.83
CA ASN A 659 7.27 -25.55 -6.91
C ASN A 659 8.16 -25.21 -8.14
N LEU A 660 9.44 -25.56 -8.12
CA LEU A 660 10.39 -25.32 -9.23
C LEU A 660 10.38 -26.42 -10.29
N LYS A 661 9.27 -27.13 -10.49
CA LYS A 661 9.13 -28.17 -11.53
C LYS A 661 9.05 -27.64 -12.97
N TYR A 662 9.08 -26.35 -13.17
CA TYR A 662 9.25 -25.75 -14.49
C TYR A 662 10.73 -25.66 -14.77
N LYS A 663 11.20 -26.41 -15.81
CA LYS A 663 12.60 -26.39 -16.28
C LYS A 663 13.01 -24.95 -16.50
N ASP A 664 14.09 -24.58 -15.81
CA ASP A 664 14.74 -23.26 -15.92
C ASP A 664 15.47 -23.16 -17.27
N ASP A 665 14.73 -22.95 -18.34
CA ASP A 665 15.32 -22.45 -19.60
C ASP A 665 15.27 -20.89 -19.65
N GLU A 666 15.01 -20.21 -18.49
CA GLU A 666 14.61 -18.81 -18.47
C GLU A 666 15.13 -17.99 -17.27
N ILE A 667 16.33 -18.29 -16.74
CA ILE A 667 16.96 -17.41 -15.75
C ILE A 667 18.21 -16.74 -16.31
#